data_2089f3dff967a2452f1b5488b7928c7d
#
_entry.id   2089f3dff967a2452f1b5488b7928c7d
#
_cell.length_a   1.000
_cell.length_b   1.000
_cell.length_c   1.000
_cell.angle_alpha   90.00
_cell.angle_beta   90.00
_cell.angle_gamma   90.00
#
_symmetry.space_group_name_H-M   'P 1'
#
loop_
_entity.id
_entity.type
_entity.pdbx_description
1 polymer ?
#
loop_
_entity_poly.entity_id
_entity_poly.type
_entity_poly.pdbx_seq_one_letter_code
_entity_poly.pdbx_strand_id
1 'polypeptide(L)'
;MTIIERPSTEVAIAGAVPVGVKPSEALGVFKRPAASSSWRDWVVTVDHKKLGIMYGVAAFVFFLIGGVEALLIRLQLIAPDGKVLNADQYNQMFTMHATTMVFLFVMPMAAAFANYFVPLQIGARDVAFPRINAFGFWCFLFGGLFLNSSWFLGGGADGGWFMYAPNSSTLFSPSHGVDFWTLGLQITGIASLTGAINLIVTILNMRAPGMKMMRMPIFTWMVLVTQFLLLFAIPVITVALFLLTFQRSFDATFFDVASGADPLLWQHLFWIFGHPEVYILILPSFGIISEVIPVFSKKPLFGYPVVAMSGAAIGFVGWGVWAHHMFASGLGPVSVTVFSMSTMAIAVPTGVKIVNWIMTMWGGKLTFAVPMLFAIGLVTQFTIGGLSGVTHAVAPSDTQQTDTYYIVAHFHYVLFGGAVFGLFAGFYYWWPKMFGRQLSESIGKWNFWLMVIGMNMTFGPMHILGLQGQPRRMFVWTEARAGEGLFNFGFWNRISSIGSFILSIGILLFIINIFYTHKMKKGALASNDPWDARTLEWMTDSPPKEHNFDVIPQINHLDEFFHRKYEQDSATHSVTQVHSADEVMAELNAHPDEHIHMPSRSYWPILLALSLPVIGYGLIYNRMLMAVGVAMVLLTMFGWAMEPATSPDEDFDPPESGDTHAKELVPHG
;
A
#
# COMPACT_ATOMS: atom_id res chain seq x y z
N MET A 1 43.05 -30.54 7.34
CA MET A 1 41.88 -29.93 7.99
C MET A 1 40.75 -30.92 7.81
N THR A 2 40.41 -31.65 8.85
CA THR A 2 39.53 -32.83 8.87
C THR A 2 38.08 -32.34 8.81
N ILE A 3 37.36 -32.83 7.82
CA ILE A 3 35.91 -32.61 7.69
C ILE A 3 35.25 -33.46 8.78
N ILE A 4 34.58 -32.82 9.74
CA ILE A 4 33.74 -33.50 10.73
C ILE A 4 32.37 -33.71 10.07
N GLU A 5 32.11 -34.95 9.66
CA GLU A 5 30.75 -35.40 9.34
C GLU A 5 29.89 -35.29 10.60
N ARG A 6 28.80 -34.54 10.53
CA ARG A 6 27.77 -34.56 11.56
C ARG A 6 26.96 -35.85 11.40
N PRO A 7 26.76 -36.63 12.47
CA PRO A 7 25.85 -37.75 12.41
C PRO A 7 24.42 -37.23 12.17
N SER A 8 23.72 -37.88 11.25
CA SER A 8 22.27 -37.69 11.04
C SER A 8 21.53 -38.17 12.28
N THR A 9 21.24 -37.29 13.20
CA THR A 9 20.22 -37.53 14.23
C THR A 9 18.86 -37.44 13.56
N GLU A 10 18.28 -38.58 13.23
CA GLU A 10 16.83 -38.72 13.09
C GLU A 10 16.22 -38.23 14.43
N VAL A 11 15.73 -37.01 14.47
CA VAL A 11 14.83 -36.57 15.53
C VAL A 11 13.53 -37.32 15.28
N ALA A 12 13.29 -38.39 16.01
CA ALA A 12 11.98 -39.00 16.10
C ALA A 12 11.01 -37.92 16.59
N ILE A 13 10.18 -37.36 15.68
CA ILE A 13 9.07 -36.49 16.05
C ILE A 13 8.09 -37.35 16.84
N ALA A 14 8.18 -37.26 18.18
CA ALA A 14 7.21 -37.89 19.07
C ALA A 14 5.85 -37.23 18.77
N GLY A 15 4.97 -37.94 18.08
CA GLY A 15 3.64 -37.50 17.70
C GLY A 15 3.23 -37.79 16.26
N ALA A 16 3.99 -38.56 15.50
CA ALA A 16 3.51 -39.06 14.22
C ALA A 16 2.27 -39.96 14.46
N VAL A 17 1.11 -39.45 14.06
CA VAL A 17 -0.14 -40.24 14.04
C VAL A 17 0.09 -41.42 13.10
N PRO A 18 -0.23 -42.67 13.52
CA PRO A 18 -0.05 -43.83 12.67
C PRO A 18 -0.77 -43.66 11.33
N VAL A 19 -0.10 -44.00 10.24
CA VAL A 19 -0.69 -43.96 8.90
C VAL A 19 -1.96 -44.82 8.91
N GLY A 20 -3.12 -44.19 8.64
CA GLY A 20 -4.42 -44.87 8.61
C GLY A 20 -5.39 -44.47 9.75
N VAL A 21 -4.98 -43.65 10.73
CA VAL A 21 -5.91 -43.09 11.71
C VAL A 21 -6.49 -41.79 11.15
N LYS A 22 -7.80 -41.76 10.81
CA LYS A 22 -8.49 -40.52 10.48
C LYS A 22 -8.31 -39.52 11.63
N PRO A 23 -7.87 -38.30 11.35
CA PRO A 23 -7.87 -37.23 12.37
C PRO A 23 -9.24 -37.14 13.03
N SER A 24 -9.30 -37.03 14.36
CA SER A 24 -10.56 -36.81 15.05
C SER A 24 -11.24 -35.57 14.47
N GLU A 25 -12.50 -35.68 14.01
CA GLU A 25 -13.27 -34.53 13.51
C GLU A 25 -13.25 -33.41 14.57
N ALA A 26 -12.79 -32.23 14.19
CA ALA A 26 -12.84 -31.07 15.04
C ALA A 26 -14.31 -30.76 15.40
N LEU A 27 -14.59 -30.51 16.68
CA LEU A 27 -15.95 -30.30 17.18
C LEU A 27 -16.50 -28.93 16.71
N GLY A 28 -17.63 -28.93 16.01
CA GLY A 28 -18.50 -27.78 15.78
C GLY A 28 -17.80 -26.51 15.29
N VAL A 29 -17.74 -25.49 16.16
CA VAL A 29 -17.15 -24.17 15.86
C VAL A 29 -15.65 -24.16 15.56
N PHE A 30 -14.93 -25.21 15.89
CA PHE A 30 -13.50 -25.38 15.59
C PHE A 30 -13.26 -26.07 14.24
N LYS A 31 -14.32 -26.57 13.58
CA LYS A 31 -14.20 -27.13 12.24
C LYS A 31 -13.90 -26.01 11.24
N ARG A 32 -12.89 -26.21 10.40
CA ARG A 32 -12.55 -25.23 9.35
C ARG A 32 -13.64 -25.16 8.29
N PRO A 33 -13.86 -23.96 7.70
CA PRO A 33 -14.78 -23.82 6.59
C PRO A 33 -14.29 -24.55 5.36
N ALA A 34 -15.17 -25.36 4.74
CA ALA A 34 -14.90 -26.00 3.47
C ALA A 34 -14.82 -24.96 2.33
N ALA A 35 -14.10 -25.32 1.26
CA ALA A 35 -14.08 -24.52 0.03
C ALA A 35 -15.48 -24.31 -0.53
N SER A 36 -15.79 -23.10 -0.97
CA SER A 36 -17.06 -22.80 -1.62
C SER A 36 -16.86 -21.80 -2.75
N SER A 37 -17.68 -21.85 -3.79
CA SER A 37 -17.70 -20.85 -4.87
C SER A 37 -18.53 -19.60 -4.53
N SER A 38 -19.01 -19.47 -3.28
CA SER A 38 -19.91 -18.41 -2.84
C SER A 38 -19.15 -17.19 -2.27
N TRP A 39 -19.88 -16.12 -1.96
CA TRP A 39 -19.34 -14.94 -1.25
C TRP A 39 -18.67 -15.28 0.10
N ARG A 40 -19.06 -16.39 0.73
CA ARG A 40 -18.47 -16.88 1.98
C ARG A 40 -16.99 -17.19 1.85
N ASP A 41 -16.56 -17.64 0.69
CA ASP A 41 -15.14 -17.92 0.40
C ASP A 41 -14.28 -16.66 0.56
N TRP A 42 -14.77 -15.48 0.18
CA TRP A 42 -14.08 -14.21 0.39
C TRP A 42 -13.95 -13.81 1.86
N VAL A 43 -14.92 -14.21 2.69
CA VAL A 43 -14.91 -13.90 4.13
C VAL A 43 -13.89 -14.72 4.90
N VAL A 44 -13.69 -15.97 4.50
CA VAL A 44 -12.84 -16.94 5.22
C VAL A 44 -11.50 -17.18 4.53
N THR A 45 -11.25 -16.53 3.38
CA THR A 45 -10.05 -16.73 2.58
C THR A 45 -8.78 -16.39 3.34
N VAL A 46 -7.75 -17.15 3.04
CA VAL A 46 -6.36 -16.86 3.44
C VAL A 46 -5.45 -16.69 2.22
N ASP A 47 -5.97 -16.88 1.00
CA ASP A 47 -5.26 -16.70 -0.27
C ASP A 47 -4.80 -15.24 -0.41
N HIS A 48 -3.50 -15.04 -0.53
CA HIS A 48 -2.88 -13.72 -0.64
C HIS A 48 -3.40 -12.89 -1.82
N LYS A 49 -3.81 -13.54 -2.93
CA LYS A 49 -4.35 -12.85 -4.12
C LYS A 49 -5.75 -12.31 -3.87
N LYS A 50 -6.64 -13.12 -3.28
CA LYS A 50 -7.99 -12.68 -2.89
C LYS A 50 -7.90 -11.55 -1.87
N LEU A 51 -7.04 -11.68 -0.86
CA LEU A 51 -6.78 -10.62 0.12
C LEU A 51 -6.25 -9.36 -0.55
N GLY A 52 -5.31 -9.48 -1.50
CA GLY A 52 -4.81 -8.35 -2.28
C GLY A 52 -5.94 -7.61 -3.03
N ILE A 53 -6.87 -8.35 -3.67
CA ILE A 53 -8.05 -7.75 -4.31
C ILE A 53 -8.95 -7.06 -3.29
N MET A 54 -9.20 -7.70 -2.14
CA MET A 54 -10.03 -7.12 -1.07
C MET A 54 -9.45 -5.83 -0.51
N TYR A 55 -8.13 -5.78 -0.25
CA TYR A 55 -7.42 -4.55 0.10
C TYR A 55 -7.58 -3.48 -0.97
N GLY A 56 -7.37 -3.84 -2.25
CA GLY A 56 -7.49 -2.92 -3.38
C GLY A 56 -8.87 -2.31 -3.53
N VAL A 57 -9.93 -3.14 -3.44
CA VAL A 57 -11.33 -2.67 -3.52
C VAL A 57 -11.67 -1.76 -2.34
N ALA A 58 -11.36 -2.16 -1.11
CA ALA A 58 -11.64 -1.36 0.08
C ALA A 58 -10.89 -0.02 0.06
N ALA A 59 -9.58 -0.04 -0.26
CA ALA A 59 -8.78 1.16 -0.40
C ALA A 59 -9.30 2.09 -1.50
N PHE A 60 -9.75 1.54 -2.63
CA PHE A 60 -10.33 2.34 -3.70
C PHE A 60 -11.66 3.00 -3.29
N VAL A 61 -12.48 2.32 -2.50
CA VAL A 61 -13.71 2.92 -1.92
C VAL A 61 -13.35 4.08 -0.99
N PHE A 62 -12.36 3.91 -0.12
CA PHE A 62 -11.87 5.01 0.73
C PHE A 62 -11.25 6.16 -0.09
N PHE A 63 -10.57 5.87 -1.21
CA PHE A 63 -10.12 6.89 -2.14
C PHE A 63 -11.26 7.76 -2.67
N LEU A 64 -12.40 7.16 -3.00
CA LEU A 64 -13.57 7.91 -3.46
C LEU A 64 -14.17 8.75 -2.34
N ILE A 65 -14.23 8.24 -1.10
CA ILE A 65 -14.70 8.99 0.07
C ILE A 65 -13.81 10.21 0.31
N GLY A 66 -12.49 10.01 0.45
CA GLY A 66 -11.55 11.11 0.64
C GLY A 66 -11.52 12.08 -0.55
N GLY A 67 -11.80 11.59 -1.78
CA GLY A 67 -11.96 12.42 -2.97
C GLY A 67 -13.17 13.36 -2.89
N VAL A 68 -14.30 12.88 -2.38
CA VAL A 68 -15.50 13.73 -2.15
C VAL A 68 -15.20 14.78 -1.09
N GLU A 69 -14.53 14.42 0.01
CA GLU A 69 -14.10 15.38 1.04
C GLU A 69 -13.23 16.50 0.44
N ALA A 70 -12.27 16.14 -0.44
CA ALA A 70 -11.43 17.12 -1.16
C ALA A 70 -12.23 18.04 -2.08
N LEU A 71 -13.23 17.49 -2.80
CA LEU A 71 -14.08 18.29 -3.68
C LEU A 71 -14.92 19.31 -2.89
N LEU A 72 -15.41 18.96 -1.71
CA LEU A 72 -16.13 19.87 -0.83
C LEU A 72 -15.23 21.00 -0.33
N ILE A 73 -13.97 20.70 0.02
CA ILE A 73 -12.95 21.73 0.38
C ILE A 73 -12.75 22.68 -0.80
N ARG A 74 -12.59 22.15 -2.03
CA ARG A 74 -12.37 22.99 -3.21
C ARG A 74 -13.60 23.80 -3.60
N LEU A 75 -14.80 23.23 -3.40
CA LEU A 75 -16.05 23.95 -3.64
C LEU A 75 -16.24 25.10 -2.64
N GLN A 76 -15.86 24.92 -1.37
CA GLN A 76 -15.86 25.98 -0.36
C GLN A 76 -14.97 27.17 -0.75
N LEU A 77 -13.82 26.90 -1.39
CA LEU A 77 -12.81 27.90 -1.73
C LEU A 77 -12.90 28.43 -3.17
N ILE A 78 -13.91 28.04 -3.95
CA ILE A 78 -14.04 28.50 -5.36
C ILE A 78 -14.38 29.99 -5.48
N ALA A 79 -15.04 30.52 -4.47
CA ALA A 79 -15.50 31.92 -4.41
C ALA A 79 -15.12 32.56 -3.06
N PRO A 80 -15.02 33.90 -3.00
CA PRO A 80 -14.85 34.60 -1.74
C PRO A 80 -16.04 34.30 -0.83
N ASP A 81 -15.80 34.30 0.47
CA ASP A 81 -16.82 34.13 1.51
C ASP A 81 -17.74 32.90 1.25
N GLY A 82 -17.11 31.76 0.80
CA GLY A 82 -17.80 30.53 0.48
C GLY A 82 -18.71 30.06 1.62
N LYS A 83 -19.89 29.50 1.26
CA LYS A 83 -20.96 29.11 2.20
C LYS A 83 -21.37 27.65 2.09
N VAL A 84 -20.52 26.80 1.49
CA VAL A 84 -20.80 25.38 1.29
C VAL A 84 -20.66 24.61 2.61
N LEU A 85 -19.61 24.93 3.38
CA LEU A 85 -19.31 24.34 4.67
C LEU A 85 -19.27 25.44 5.74
N ASN A 86 -19.59 25.10 6.97
CA ASN A 86 -19.23 25.93 8.13
C ASN A 86 -17.77 25.63 8.57
N ALA A 87 -17.24 26.41 9.52
CA ALA A 87 -15.84 26.29 9.96
C ALA A 87 -15.52 24.90 10.53
N ASP A 88 -16.41 24.34 11.36
CA ASP A 88 -16.22 23.02 11.97
C ASP A 88 -16.26 21.91 10.92
N GLN A 89 -17.23 21.97 10.00
CA GLN A 89 -17.30 21.03 8.89
C GLN A 89 -16.05 21.11 8.00
N TYR A 90 -15.53 22.30 7.75
CA TYR A 90 -14.31 22.47 6.96
C TYR A 90 -13.10 21.85 7.65
N ASN A 91 -12.95 22.02 8.98
CA ASN A 91 -11.91 21.41 9.77
C ASN A 91 -12.00 19.87 9.72
N GLN A 92 -13.21 19.32 9.83
CA GLN A 92 -13.44 17.90 9.69
C GLN A 92 -13.10 17.40 8.28
N MET A 93 -13.51 18.12 7.22
CA MET A 93 -13.26 17.71 5.83
C MET A 93 -11.76 17.60 5.53
N PHE A 94 -10.92 18.61 5.86
CA PHE A 94 -9.51 18.50 5.55
C PHE A 94 -8.78 17.47 6.44
N THR A 95 -9.24 17.27 7.67
CA THR A 95 -8.67 16.26 8.57
C THR A 95 -8.96 14.87 8.08
N MET A 96 -10.22 14.58 7.79
CA MET A 96 -10.66 13.27 7.34
C MET A 96 -10.16 12.96 5.93
N HIS A 97 -10.17 13.94 5.01
CA HIS A 97 -9.56 13.80 3.70
C HIS A 97 -8.10 13.30 3.79
N ALA A 98 -7.27 13.99 4.55
CA ALA A 98 -5.87 13.63 4.63
C ALA A 98 -5.66 12.27 5.34
N THR A 99 -6.40 12.02 6.44
CA THR A 99 -6.36 10.74 7.15
C THR A 99 -6.79 9.58 6.25
N THR A 100 -7.90 9.73 5.53
CA THR A 100 -8.43 8.72 4.63
C THR A 100 -7.46 8.44 3.47
N MET A 101 -6.90 9.49 2.85
CA MET A 101 -5.97 9.34 1.71
C MET A 101 -4.67 8.65 2.10
N VAL A 102 -4.11 8.97 3.27
CA VAL A 102 -2.84 8.42 3.74
C VAL A 102 -3.04 6.99 4.26
N PHE A 103 -3.87 6.82 5.28
CA PHE A 103 -3.97 5.56 6.03
C PHE A 103 -4.96 4.55 5.44
N LEU A 104 -5.97 5.00 4.71
CA LEU A 104 -7.02 4.10 4.20
C LEU A 104 -6.97 3.91 2.67
N PHE A 105 -6.19 4.73 1.95
CA PHE A 105 -6.03 4.55 0.50
C PHE A 105 -4.61 4.21 0.08
N VAL A 106 -3.62 5.12 0.18
CA VAL A 106 -2.30 4.91 -0.46
C VAL A 106 -1.55 3.75 0.16
N MET A 107 -1.45 3.69 1.50
CA MET A 107 -0.82 2.56 2.20
C MET A 107 -1.50 1.22 1.89
N PRO A 108 -2.83 1.07 2.09
CA PRO A 108 -3.50 -0.20 1.84
C PRO A 108 -3.51 -0.60 0.37
N MET A 109 -3.51 0.35 -0.57
CA MET A 109 -3.39 0.05 -1.99
C MET A 109 -2.01 -0.49 -2.34
N ALA A 110 -0.94 0.06 -1.74
CA ALA A 110 0.41 -0.50 -1.86
C ALA A 110 0.47 -1.91 -1.25
N ALA A 111 -0.20 -2.13 -0.10
CA ALA A 111 -0.33 -3.45 0.49
C ALA A 111 -1.14 -4.42 -0.39
N ALA A 112 -2.15 -3.95 -1.12
CA ALA A 112 -2.91 -4.76 -2.08
C ALA A 112 -2.00 -5.32 -3.19
N PHE A 113 -1.20 -4.45 -3.82
CA PHE A 113 -0.22 -4.87 -4.83
C PHE A 113 0.88 -5.77 -4.22
N ALA A 114 1.38 -5.43 -3.04
CA ALA A 114 2.39 -6.24 -2.38
C ALA A 114 1.89 -7.65 -2.05
N ASN A 115 0.69 -7.78 -1.47
CA ASN A 115 0.06 -9.07 -1.20
C ASN A 115 -0.13 -9.88 -2.47
N TYR A 116 -0.61 -9.27 -3.55
CA TYR A 116 -0.90 -9.98 -4.78
C TYR A 116 0.39 -10.41 -5.51
N PHE A 117 1.37 -9.51 -5.67
CA PHE A 117 2.48 -9.70 -6.61
C PHE A 117 3.79 -10.12 -5.97
N VAL A 118 4.06 -9.82 -4.69
CA VAL A 118 5.34 -10.22 -4.07
C VAL A 118 5.53 -11.74 -4.09
N PRO A 119 4.56 -12.59 -3.65
CA PRO A 119 4.74 -14.04 -3.74
C PRO A 119 4.96 -14.51 -5.18
N LEU A 120 4.22 -13.97 -6.15
CA LEU A 120 4.39 -14.28 -7.58
C LEU A 120 5.78 -13.87 -8.09
N GLN A 121 6.28 -12.69 -7.72
CA GLN A 121 7.58 -12.18 -8.15
C GLN A 121 8.76 -12.95 -7.58
N ILE A 122 8.62 -13.52 -6.38
CA ILE A 122 9.69 -14.30 -5.74
C ILE A 122 9.56 -15.81 -5.97
N GLY A 123 8.54 -16.28 -6.68
CA GLY A 123 8.29 -17.68 -6.94
C GLY A 123 7.73 -18.45 -5.74
N ALA A 124 7.05 -17.77 -4.81
CA ALA A 124 6.41 -18.39 -3.66
C ALA A 124 4.95 -18.78 -3.94
N ARG A 125 4.48 -19.87 -3.34
CA ARG A 125 3.09 -20.32 -3.46
C ARG A 125 2.11 -19.49 -2.63
N ASP A 126 2.54 -18.93 -1.50
CA ASP A 126 1.75 -18.04 -0.64
C ASP A 126 2.68 -17.16 0.19
N VAL A 127 2.12 -16.33 1.06
CA VAL A 127 2.83 -15.58 2.09
C VAL A 127 3.18 -16.48 3.28
N ALA A 128 4.13 -16.05 4.12
CA ALA A 128 4.61 -16.86 5.25
C ALA A 128 3.53 -17.14 6.31
N PHE A 129 2.63 -16.18 6.55
CA PHE A 129 1.59 -16.27 7.59
C PHE A 129 0.21 -15.93 7.02
N PRO A 130 -0.46 -16.82 6.27
CA PRO A 130 -1.69 -16.54 5.55
C PRO A 130 -2.86 -16.12 6.43
N ARG A 131 -3.03 -16.72 7.62
CA ARG A 131 -4.09 -16.34 8.58
C ARG A 131 -3.85 -14.98 9.22
N ILE A 132 -2.60 -14.66 9.53
CA ILE A 132 -2.21 -13.32 10.02
C ILE A 132 -2.45 -12.28 8.93
N ASN A 133 -2.22 -12.64 7.68
CA ASN A 133 -2.54 -11.79 6.52
C ASN A 133 -4.04 -11.48 6.43
N ALA A 134 -4.88 -12.50 6.58
CA ALA A 134 -6.35 -12.32 6.61
C ALA A 134 -6.78 -11.44 7.81
N PHE A 135 -6.20 -11.66 9.00
CA PHE A 135 -6.46 -10.83 10.17
C PHE A 135 -6.08 -9.36 9.92
N GLY A 136 -4.91 -9.11 9.31
CA GLY A 136 -4.49 -7.76 8.92
C GLY A 136 -5.49 -7.07 8.01
N PHE A 137 -6.00 -7.75 6.97
CA PHE A 137 -7.03 -7.18 6.11
C PHE A 137 -8.29 -6.77 6.89
N TRP A 138 -8.80 -7.63 7.77
CA TRP A 138 -10.01 -7.34 8.54
C TRP A 138 -9.80 -6.22 9.55
N CYS A 139 -8.61 -6.12 10.17
CA CYS A 139 -8.24 -4.98 11.02
C CYS A 139 -8.22 -3.67 10.23
N PHE A 140 -7.66 -3.68 9.02
CA PHE A 140 -7.70 -2.50 8.13
C PHE A 140 -9.14 -2.09 7.82
N LEU A 141 -9.96 -3.02 7.35
CA LEU A 141 -11.34 -2.72 6.95
C LEU A 141 -12.18 -2.22 8.15
N PHE A 142 -12.17 -2.94 9.25
CA PHE A 142 -12.97 -2.57 10.42
C PHE A 142 -12.45 -1.33 11.13
N GLY A 143 -11.13 -1.10 11.16
CA GLY A 143 -10.54 0.12 11.67
C GLY A 143 -10.90 1.34 10.82
N GLY A 144 -10.87 1.21 9.49
CA GLY A 144 -11.30 2.26 8.57
C GLY A 144 -12.79 2.56 8.65
N LEU A 145 -13.64 1.55 8.76
CA LEU A 145 -15.09 1.71 8.97
C LEU A 145 -15.39 2.35 10.33
N PHE A 146 -14.69 1.92 11.40
CA PHE A 146 -14.81 2.51 12.72
C PHE A 146 -14.45 3.99 12.70
N LEU A 147 -13.32 4.37 12.10
CA LEU A 147 -12.89 5.76 11.98
C LEU A 147 -13.94 6.60 11.23
N ASN A 148 -14.45 6.11 10.09
CA ASN A 148 -15.44 6.82 9.29
C ASN A 148 -16.84 6.82 9.91
N SER A 149 -17.15 5.91 10.84
CA SER A 149 -18.43 5.94 11.57
C SER A 149 -18.61 7.21 12.42
N SER A 150 -17.51 7.91 12.75
CA SER A 150 -17.53 9.21 13.42
C SER A 150 -18.46 10.22 12.74
N TRP A 151 -18.55 10.23 11.41
CA TRP A 151 -19.45 11.10 10.65
C TRP A 151 -20.91 11.01 11.09
N PHE A 152 -21.33 9.83 11.52
CA PHE A 152 -22.70 9.55 11.96
C PHE A 152 -22.87 9.64 13.49
N LEU A 153 -21.76 9.71 14.24
CA LEU A 153 -21.73 9.58 15.69
C LEU A 153 -21.11 10.81 16.39
N GLY A 154 -21.35 12.00 15.84
CA GLY A 154 -20.94 13.26 16.45
C GLY A 154 -19.94 14.09 15.68
N GLY A 155 -19.60 13.67 14.46
CA GLY A 155 -18.70 14.40 13.55
C GLY A 155 -17.32 13.76 13.41
N GLY A 156 -16.67 14.04 12.28
CA GLY A 156 -15.29 13.61 12.02
C GLY A 156 -14.28 14.32 12.92
N ALA A 157 -13.06 13.81 12.93
CA ALA A 157 -11.93 14.50 13.58
C ALA A 157 -11.64 15.85 12.90
N ASP A 158 -11.19 16.84 13.65
CA ASP A 158 -11.11 18.26 13.25
C ASP A 158 -9.75 18.93 13.48
N GLY A 159 -8.81 18.25 14.15
CA GLY A 159 -7.49 18.78 14.54
C GLY A 159 -6.41 18.77 13.45
N GLY A 160 -6.73 18.36 12.22
CA GLY A 160 -5.76 18.06 11.16
C GLY A 160 -5.22 16.63 11.26
N TRP A 161 -4.70 16.06 10.17
CA TRP A 161 -4.27 14.66 10.14
C TRP A 161 -3.10 14.32 11.07
N PHE A 162 -2.34 15.31 11.51
CA PHE A 162 -1.26 15.13 12.49
C PHE A 162 -1.66 15.49 13.94
N MET A 163 -2.91 15.88 14.18
CA MET A 163 -3.53 16.02 15.51
C MET A 163 -2.67 16.71 16.57
N TYR A 164 -2.08 17.86 16.27
CA TYR A 164 -1.20 18.56 17.23
C TYR A 164 -1.93 18.93 18.53
N ALA A 165 -1.29 18.65 19.64
CA ALA A 165 -1.66 19.22 20.92
C ALA A 165 -1.33 20.74 20.92
N PRO A 166 -2.16 21.60 21.56
CA PRO A 166 -3.34 21.27 22.36
C PRO A 166 -4.65 21.10 21.57
N ASN A 167 -4.68 21.34 20.23
CA ASN A 167 -5.90 21.28 19.41
C ASN A 167 -6.64 19.94 19.51
N SER A 168 -5.90 18.84 19.70
CA SER A 168 -6.46 17.49 19.87
C SER A 168 -7.02 17.20 21.27
N SER A 169 -6.90 18.13 22.21
CA SER A 169 -7.46 17.98 23.57
C SER A 169 -8.98 18.12 23.58
N THR A 170 -9.62 17.64 24.64
CA THR A 170 -11.07 17.78 24.85
C THR A 170 -11.53 19.24 24.99
N LEU A 171 -10.61 20.16 25.33
CA LEU A 171 -10.88 21.59 25.41
C LEU A 171 -11.15 22.22 24.04
N PHE A 172 -10.35 21.85 23.03
CA PHE A 172 -10.43 22.46 21.67
C PHE A 172 -11.16 21.58 20.66
N SER A 173 -11.18 20.25 20.85
CA SER A 173 -11.91 19.26 20.05
C SER A 173 -12.77 18.41 20.99
N PRO A 174 -13.89 18.95 21.51
CA PRO A 174 -14.71 18.27 22.51
C PRO A 174 -15.53 17.10 21.97
N SER A 175 -15.70 16.99 20.66
CA SER A 175 -16.42 15.89 20.02
C SER A 175 -15.61 14.58 20.10
N HIS A 176 -16.31 13.46 19.91
CA HIS A 176 -15.65 12.14 19.84
C HIS A 176 -14.89 11.87 18.52
N GLY A 177 -14.88 12.80 17.58
CA GLY A 177 -14.18 12.63 16.30
C GLY A 177 -12.70 12.26 16.47
N VAL A 178 -11.99 12.94 17.41
CA VAL A 178 -10.58 12.64 17.72
C VAL A 178 -10.43 11.26 18.39
N ASP A 179 -11.42 10.82 19.21
CA ASP A 179 -11.40 9.49 19.83
C ASP A 179 -11.54 8.39 18.78
N PHE A 180 -12.45 8.57 17.82
CA PHE A 180 -12.56 7.69 16.64
C PHE A 180 -11.29 7.65 15.82
N TRP A 181 -10.64 8.80 15.63
CA TRP A 181 -9.39 8.91 14.90
C TRP A 181 -8.26 8.15 15.58
N THR A 182 -8.04 8.36 16.90
CA THR A 182 -6.97 7.69 17.65
C THR A 182 -7.15 6.19 17.72
N LEU A 183 -8.36 5.72 18.03
CA LEU A 183 -8.65 4.28 18.15
C LEU A 183 -8.70 3.60 16.78
N GLY A 184 -9.26 4.25 15.76
CA GLY A 184 -9.29 3.73 14.40
C GLY A 184 -7.88 3.53 13.82
N LEU A 185 -6.97 4.50 14.04
CA LEU A 185 -5.58 4.36 13.62
C LEU A 185 -4.82 3.29 14.41
N GLN A 186 -5.13 3.07 15.69
CA GLN A 186 -4.54 1.95 16.43
C GLN A 186 -4.98 0.60 15.86
N ILE A 187 -6.26 0.44 15.50
CA ILE A 187 -6.76 -0.80 14.89
C ILE A 187 -6.12 -1.02 13.51
N THR A 188 -6.05 0.00 12.65
CA THR A 188 -5.39 -0.12 11.34
C THR A 188 -3.88 -0.28 11.46
N GLY A 189 -3.26 0.23 12.53
CA GLY A 189 -1.85 0.04 12.85
C GLY A 189 -1.50 -1.44 13.09
N ILE A 190 -2.41 -2.21 13.71
CA ILE A 190 -2.25 -3.68 13.86
C ILE A 190 -2.15 -4.34 12.48
N ALA A 191 -2.99 -3.92 11.51
CA ALA A 191 -2.93 -4.44 10.15
C ALA A 191 -1.57 -4.17 9.49
N SER A 192 -1.06 -2.94 9.64
CA SER A 192 0.23 -2.54 9.07
C SER A 192 1.39 -3.31 9.66
N LEU A 193 1.41 -3.51 10.98
CA LEU A 193 2.47 -4.24 11.67
C LEU A 193 2.47 -5.74 11.33
N THR A 194 1.29 -6.36 11.33
CA THR A 194 1.15 -7.79 10.97
C THR A 194 1.52 -8.04 9.51
N GLY A 195 1.11 -7.14 8.60
CA GLY A 195 1.49 -7.17 7.19
C GLY A 195 3.00 -7.00 7.00
N ALA A 196 3.63 -6.08 7.75
CA ALA A 196 5.07 -5.85 7.69
C ALA A 196 5.86 -7.10 8.07
N ILE A 197 5.56 -7.71 9.21
CA ILE A 197 6.21 -8.95 9.66
C ILE A 197 6.02 -10.06 8.63
N ASN A 198 4.80 -10.23 8.14
CA ASN A 198 4.48 -11.27 7.18
C ASN A 198 5.27 -11.13 5.87
N LEU A 199 5.28 -9.95 5.26
CA LEU A 199 5.99 -9.72 3.99
C LEU A 199 7.51 -9.73 4.15
N ILE A 200 8.08 -9.27 5.28
CA ILE A 200 9.52 -9.41 5.57
C ILE A 200 9.89 -10.89 5.57
N VAL A 201 9.17 -11.73 6.33
CA VAL A 201 9.46 -13.16 6.43
C VAL A 201 9.26 -13.86 5.08
N THR A 202 8.20 -13.52 4.36
CA THR A 202 7.93 -14.03 3.00
C THR A 202 9.08 -13.73 2.06
N ILE A 203 9.49 -12.47 1.95
CA ILE A 203 10.55 -12.04 1.03
C ILE A 203 11.91 -12.64 1.42
N LEU A 204 12.24 -12.70 2.70
CA LEU A 204 13.54 -13.20 3.14
C LEU A 204 13.66 -14.71 3.07
N ASN A 205 12.59 -15.47 3.34
CA ASN A 205 12.67 -16.91 3.53
C ASN A 205 12.04 -17.74 2.41
N MET A 206 11.12 -17.19 1.61
CA MET A 206 10.33 -17.98 0.66
C MET A 206 10.68 -17.70 -0.82
N ARG A 207 11.84 -17.11 -1.09
CA ARG A 207 12.30 -16.90 -2.48
C ARG A 207 12.58 -18.24 -3.14
N ALA A 208 12.21 -18.34 -4.41
CA ALA A 208 12.51 -19.49 -5.25
C ALA A 208 14.01 -19.83 -5.25
N PRO A 209 14.39 -21.12 -5.41
CA PRO A 209 15.78 -21.55 -5.48
C PRO A 209 16.58 -20.73 -6.50
N GLY A 210 17.79 -20.29 -6.10
CA GLY A 210 18.64 -19.45 -6.94
C GLY A 210 18.33 -17.95 -6.94
N MET A 211 17.18 -17.50 -6.41
CA MET A 211 16.87 -16.09 -6.26
C MET A 211 17.62 -15.48 -5.08
N LYS A 212 18.83 -14.97 -5.35
CA LYS A 212 19.60 -14.15 -4.41
C LYS A 212 18.97 -12.76 -4.31
N MET A 213 19.30 -12.00 -3.24
CA MET A 213 18.77 -10.64 -3.03
C MET A 213 18.91 -9.76 -4.29
N MET A 214 20.10 -9.76 -4.93
CA MET A 214 20.36 -8.97 -6.13
C MET A 214 19.80 -9.59 -7.43
N ARG A 215 18.88 -10.55 -7.32
CA ARG A 215 18.07 -11.09 -8.43
C ARG A 215 16.57 -10.85 -8.21
N MET A 216 16.19 -10.16 -7.11
CA MET A 216 14.77 -9.82 -6.85
C MET A 216 14.33 -8.67 -7.75
N PRO A 217 13.08 -8.66 -8.21
CA PRO A 217 12.47 -7.50 -8.86
C PRO A 217 12.53 -6.25 -7.97
N ILE A 218 12.61 -5.06 -8.59
CA ILE A 218 12.73 -3.80 -7.83
C ILE A 218 11.46 -3.51 -7.03
N PHE A 219 10.27 -3.90 -7.51
CA PHE A 219 9.06 -3.77 -6.73
C PHE A 219 9.18 -4.54 -5.41
N THR A 220 9.63 -5.79 -5.44
CA THR A 220 9.88 -6.58 -4.21
C THR A 220 10.91 -5.91 -3.30
N TRP A 221 11.99 -5.30 -3.85
CA TRP A 221 12.96 -4.52 -3.07
C TRP A 221 12.30 -3.32 -2.37
N MET A 222 11.51 -2.54 -3.10
CA MET A 222 10.86 -1.36 -2.53
C MET A 222 9.83 -1.76 -1.47
N VAL A 223 9.09 -2.86 -1.68
CA VAL A 223 8.19 -3.42 -0.67
C VAL A 223 8.99 -3.84 0.57
N LEU A 224 10.12 -4.55 0.43
CA LEU A 224 10.93 -4.98 1.58
C LEU A 224 11.39 -3.78 2.43
N VAL A 225 11.89 -2.72 1.79
CA VAL A 225 12.30 -1.48 2.49
C VAL A 225 11.09 -0.86 3.19
N THR A 226 9.95 -0.79 2.51
CA THR A 226 8.68 -0.28 3.08
C THR A 226 8.26 -1.06 4.32
N GLN A 227 8.38 -2.41 4.30
CA GLN A 227 8.00 -3.22 5.44
C GLN A 227 8.92 -2.99 6.66
N PHE A 228 10.21 -2.77 6.44
CA PHE A 228 11.12 -2.37 7.53
C PHE A 228 10.77 -0.98 8.08
N LEU A 229 10.41 -0.02 7.23
CA LEU A 229 9.93 1.28 7.71
C LEU A 229 8.67 1.12 8.56
N LEU A 230 7.68 0.35 8.13
CA LEU A 230 6.45 0.07 8.88
C LEU A 230 6.74 -0.58 10.23
N LEU A 231 7.61 -1.60 10.24
CA LEU A 231 7.94 -2.35 11.46
C LEU A 231 8.43 -1.44 12.61
N PHE A 232 9.17 -0.39 12.28
CA PHE A 232 9.71 0.52 13.30
C PHE A 232 8.88 1.80 13.47
N ALA A 233 8.19 2.28 12.43
CA ALA A 233 7.43 3.52 12.49
C ALA A 233 6.07 3.35 13.22
N ILE A 234 5.36 2.25 12.96
CA ILE A 234 4.04 2.01 13.55
C ILE A 234 4.08 1.95 15.10
N PRO A 235 5.04 1.30 15.74
CA PRO A 235 5.12 1.33 17.22
C PRO A 235 5.24 2.74 17.78
N VAL A 236 5.98 3.65 17.14
CA VAL A 236 6.17 5.03 17.61
C VAL A 236 4.85 5.81 17.59
N ILE A 237 4.14 5.77 16.45
CA ILE A 237 2.83 6.44 16.38
C ILE A 237 1.81 5.80 17.33
N THR A 238 1.87 4.48 17.51
CA THR A 238 0.99 3.77 18.45
C THR A 238 1.17 4.29 19.86
N VAL A 239 2.41 4.51 20.32
CA VAL A 239 2.68 5.13 21.62
C VAL A 239 2.04 6.51 21.71
N ALA A 240 2.22 7.39 20.71
CA ALA A 240 1.60 8.71 20.70
C ALA A 240 0.06 8.63 20.79
N LEU A 241 -0.56 7.73 20.02
CA LEU A 241 -2.01 7.52 20.01
C LEU A 241 -2.52 7.01 21.37
N PHE A 242 -1.77 6.11 22.03
CA PHE A 242 -2.08 5.68 23.39
C PHE A 242 -2.04 6.84 24.39
N LEU A 243 -0.99 7.64 24.37
CA LEU A 243 -0.87 8.81 25.25
C LEU A 243 -2.03 9.78 25.05
N LEU A 244 -2.43 10.05 23.80
CA LEU A 244 -3.57 10.91 23.49
C LEU A 244 -4.90 10.29 23.94
N THR A 245 -5.08 8.97 23.75
CA THR A 245 -6.27 8.25 24.25
C THR A 245 -6.37 8.37 25.78
N PHE A 246 -5.26 8.20 26.49
CA PHE A 246 -5.24 8.34 27.95
C PHE A 246 -5.53 9.78 28.40
N GLN A 247 -5.02 10.78 27.67
CA GLN A 247 -5.32 12.19 27.98
C GLN A 247 -6.80 12.50 27.78
N ARG A 248 -7.43 12.00 26.71
CA ARG A 248 -8.83 12.30 26.39
C ARG A 248 -9.85 11.48 27.20
N SER A 249 -9.52 10.22 27.53
CA SER A 249 -10.47 9.29 28.17
C SER A 249 -10.25 9.09 29.66
N PHE A 250 -9.09 9.49 30.21
CA PHE A 250 -8.69 9.24 31.59
C PHE A 250 -8.03 10.46 32.26
N ASP A 251 -8.17 11.67 31.67
CA ASP A 251 -7.65 12.95 32.20
C ASP A 251 -6.13 12.95 32.49
N ALA A 252 -5.35 12.11 31.78
CA ALA A 252 -3.90 12.16 31.85
C ALA A 252 -3.38 13.47 31.20
N THR A 253 -2.22 13.97 31.63
CA THR A 253 -1.73 15.31 31.29
C THR A 253 -0.44 15.28 30.46
N PHE A 254 -0.30 14.34 29.53
CA PHE A 254 0.95 14.14 28.76
C PHE A 254 1.35 15.31 27.86
N PHE A 255 0.39 16.10 27.39
CA PHE A 255 0.61 17.21 26.46
C PHE A 255 0.03 18.53 26.97
N ASP A 256 -0.40 18.60 28.21
CA ASP A 256 -1.00 19.80 28.80
C ASP A 256 0.07 20.70 29.42
N VAL A 257 0.26 21.90 28.85
CA VAL A 257 1.24 22.89 29.31
C VAL A 257 0.94 23.36 30.72
N ALA A 258 -0.34 23.50 31.13
CA ALA A 258 -0.73 23.93 32.46
C ALA A 258 -0.28 22.95 33.53
N SER A 259 -0.12 21.67 33.18
CA SER A 259 0.39 20.61 34.07
C SER A 259 1.90 20.39 33.96
N GLY A 260 2.63 21.26 33.24
CA GLY A 260 4.09 21.16 33.07
C GLY A 260 4.56 20.23 31.95
N ALA A 261 3.66 19.73 31.11
CA ALA A 261 4.00 18.92 29.96
C ALA A 261 4.35 19.79 28.73
N ASP A 262 4.94 19.17 27.70
CA ASP A 262 5.34 19.87 26.48
C ASP A 262 4.65 19.28 25.23
N PRO A 263 3.85 20.08 24.49
CA PRO A 263 3.25 19.67 23.22
C PRO A 263 4.25 19.23 22.15
N LEU A 264 5.53 19.64 22.23
CA LEU A 264 6.58 19.18 21.33
C LEU A 264 6.80 17.67 21.43
N LEU A 265 6.51 17.05 22.57
CA LEU A 265 6.56 15.59 22.70
C LEU A 265 5.65 14.92 21.68
N TRP A 266 4.40 15.42 21.49
CA TRP A 266 3.50 14.92 20.46
C TRP A 266 4.10 15.10 19.06
N GLN A 267 4.63 16.29 18.76
CA GLN A 267 5.18 16.59 17.44
C GLN A 267 6.35 15.67 17.11
N HIS A 268 7.28 15.45 18.04
CA HIS A 268 8.40 14.51 17.82
C HIS A 268 7.92 13.08 17.61
N LEU A 269 7.06 12.54 18.48
CA LEU A 269 6.54 11.19 18.34
C LEU A 269 5.77 11.02 17.01
N PHE A 270 4.96 12.01 16.64
CA PHE A 270 4.22 11.96 15.38
C PHE A 270 5.17 11.98 14.18
N TRP A 271 6.16 12.86 14.15
CA TRP A 271 7.02 13.03 12.96
C TRP A 271 8.15 12.00 12.86
N ILE A 272 8.61 11.39 13.96
CA ILE A 272 9.47 10.20 13.92
C ILE A 272 8.76 9.08 13.14
N PHE A 273 7.45 8.95 13.26
CA PHE A 273 6.63 8.13 12.37
C PHE A 273 6.38 8.81 11.02
N GLY A 274 5.94 10.07 11.03
CA GLY A 274 5.31 10.75 9.89
C GLY A 274 6.26 10.99 8.71
N HIS A 275 7.58 11.14 8.94
CA HIS A 275 8.50 11.23 7.82
C HIS A 275 8.81 9.86 7.20
N PRO A 276 9.17 8.79 7.94
CA PRO A 276 9.18 7.45 7.35
C PRO A 276 7.88 7.07 6.64
N GLU A 277 6.73 7.54 7.12
CA GLU A 277 5.42 7.33 6.49
C GLU A 277 5.38 7.82 5.05
N VAL A 278 5.91 9.01 4.74
CA VAL A 278 5.91 9.52 3.36
C VAL A 278 6.75 8.64 2.42
N TYR A 279 7.78 7.97 2.93
CA TYR A 279 8.53 6.97 2.16
C TYR A 279 7.82 5.63 2.06
N ILE A 280 7.07 5.23 3.07
CA ILE A 280 6.16 4.07 3.01
C ILE A 280 5.14 4.27 1.87
N LEU A 281 4.65 5.49 1.69
CA LEU A 281 3.68 5.82 0.64
C LEU A 281 4.28 5.80 -0.77
N ILE A 282 5.53 6.27 -0.96
CA ILE A 282 6.08 6.46 -2.30
C ILE A 282 6.93 5.30 -2.82
N LEU A 283 7.66 4.58 -1.95
CA LEU A 283 8.59 3.53 -2.40
C LEU A 283 7.91 2.40 -3.19
N PRO A 284 6.72 1.91 -2.82
CA PRO A 284 6.03 0.91 -3.63
C PRO A 284 5.76 1.39 -5.07
N SER A 285 5.35 2.65 -5.24
CA SER A 285 5.12 3.26 -6.55
C SER A 285 6.40 3.41 -7.36
N PHE A 286 7.53 3.72 -6.71
CA PHE A 286 8.84 3.68 -7.35
C PHE A 286 9.22 2.26 -7.80
N GLY A 287 8.85 1.26 -7.01
CA GLY A 287 8.97 -0.15 -7.39
C GLY A 287 8.15 -0.47 -8.63
N ILE A 288 6.88 -0.11 -8.63
CA ILE A 288 5.96 -0.38 -9.76
C ILE A 288 6.50 0.19 -11.07
N ILE A 289 6.89 1.48 -11.11
CA ILE A 289 7.38 2.07 -12.36
C ILE A 289 8.75 1.53 -12.77
N SER A 290 9.54 1.01 -11.83
CA SER A 290 10.79 0.33 -12.13
C SER A 290 10.60 -1.03 -12.81
N GLU A 291 9.41 -1.64 -12.69
CA GLU A 291 9.00 -2.80 -13.49
C GLU A 291 8.38 -2.39 -14.83
N VAL A 292 7.58 -1.31 -14.83
CA VAL A 292 6.86 -0.84 -16.03
C VAL A 292 7.81 -0.26 -17.07
N ILE A 293 8.70 0.67 -16.69
CA ILE A 293 9.56 1.40 -17.62
C ILE A 293 10.44 0.47 -18.48
N PRO A 294 11.11 -0.56 -17.93
CA PRO A 294 11.91 -1.50 -18.74
C PRO A 294 11.11 -2.24 -19.81
N VAL A 295 9.90 -2.68 -19.45
CA VAL A 295 9.02 -3.43 -20.37
C VAL A 295 8.62 -2.57 -21.57
N PHE A 296 8.17 -1.34 -21.32
CA PHE A 296 7.71 -0.44 -22.39
C PHE A 296 8.83 0.36 -23.05
N SER A 297 10.08 0.25 -22.57
CA SER A 297 11.28 0.75 -23.23
C SER A 297 12.03 -0.34 -24.00
N LYS A 298 11.62 -1.61 -23.84
CA LYS A 298 12.30 -2.80 -24.40
C LYS A 298 13.80 -2.83 -24.03
N LYS A 299 14.11 -2.44 -22.81
CA LYS A 299 15.47 -2.42 -22.25
C LYS A 299 15.46 -2.91 -20.80
N PRO A 300 16.56 -3.54 -20.32
CA PRO A 300 16.70 -3.80 -18.90
C PRO A 300 16.79 -2.47 -18.12
N LEU A 301 16.41 -2.51 -16.84
CA LEU A 301 16.52 -1.36 -15.96
C LEU A 301 17.98 -0.90 -15.87
N PHE A 302 18.24 0.35 -16.24
CA PHE A 302 19.58 0.92 -16.15
C PHE A 302 20.01 1.04 -14.69
N GLY A 303 21.20 0.52 -14.38
CA GLY A 303 21.75 0.62 -13.04
C GLY A 303 20.96 -0.10 -11.95
N TYR A 304 20.39 -1.27 -12.21
CA TYR A 304 19.59 -2.04 -11.25
C TYR A 304 20.17 -2.06 -9.82
N PRO A 305 21.48 -2.37 -9.57
CA PRO A 305 22.01 -2.38 -8.21
C PRO A 305 21.93 -1.00 -7.54
N VAL A 306 22.15 0.05 -8.32
CA VAL A 306 22.11 1.43 -7.81
C VAL A 306 20.68 1.82 -7.46
N VAL A 307 19.69 1.42 -8.26
CA VAL A 307 18.27 1.65 -7.99
C VAL A 307 17.81 0.91 -6.73
N ALA A 308 18.22 -0.35 -6.55
CA ALA A 308 17.91 -1.12 -5.35
C ALA A 308 18.54 -0.46 -4.10
N MET A 309 19.83 -0.18 -4.13
CA MET A 309 20.56 0.41 -3.00
C MET A 309 20.11 1.86 -2.69
N SER A 310 19.73 2.65 -3.70
CA SER A 310 19.16 3.98 -3.46
C SER A 310 17.82 3.90 -2.72
N GLY A 311 17.00 2.86 -2.96
CA GLY A 311 15.79 2.62 -2.19
C GLY A 311 16.08 2.31 -0.72
N ALA A 312 17.05 1.44 -0.46
CA ALA A 312 17.51 1.16 0.90
C ALA A 312 18.10 2.42 1.58
N ALA A 313 18.86 3.22 0.86
CA ALA A 313 19.43 4.49 1.36
C ALA A 313 18.32 5.49 1.73
N ILE A 314 17.29 5.64 0.88
CA ILE A 314 16.11 6.48 1.19
C ILE A 314 15.44 6.02 2.49
N GLY A 315 15.19 4.71 2.64
CA GLY A 315 14.59 4.16 3.85
C GLY A 315 15.43 4.42 5.10
N PHE A 316 16.75 4.26 5.01
CA PHE A 316 17.64 4.48 6.14
C PHE A 316 17.78 5.98 6.50
N VAL A 317 18.08 6.84 5.52
CA VAL A 317 18.24 8.29 5.76
C VAL A 317 16.94 8.93 6.22
N GLY A 318 15.78 8.40 5.77
CA GLY A 318 14.45 8.85 6.15
C GLY A 318 14.20 8.88 7.66
N TRP A 319 14.93 8.10 8.47
CA TRP A 319 14.85 8.16 9.92
C TRP A 319 15.55 9.37 10.55
N GLY A 320 16.49 9.99 9.86
CA GLY A 320 17.32 11.09 10.38
C GLY A 320 16.85 12.48 9.95
N VAL A 321 15.61 12.65 9.48
CA VAL A 321 15.17 13.91 8.85
C VAL A 321 13.82 14.45 9.39
N TRP A 322 13.15 13.75 10.29
CA TRP A 322 11.75 14.02 10.69
C TRP A 322 11.49 15.45 11.16
N ALA A 323 12.47 16.11 11.80
CA ALA A 323 12.23 17.42 12.40
C ALA A 323 12.22 18.57 11.39
N HIS A 324 12.40 18.32 10.08
CA HIS A 324 12.10 19.34 9.08
C HIS A 324 10.60 19.71 9.03
N HIS A 325 9.71 18.85 9.52
CA HIS A 325 8.30 19.19 9.73
C HIS A 325 8.08 20.13 10.92
N MET A 326 9.14 20.49 11.65
CA MET A 326 9.09 21.22 12.91
C MET A 326 10.00 22.47 12.91
N PHE A 327 10.45 22.95 11.75
CA PHE A 327 11.38 24.10 11.68
C PHE A 327 10.82 25.39 12.31
N ALA A 328 9.49 25.55 12.31
CA ALA A 328 8.81 26.67 12.93
C ALA A 328 8.35 26.41 14.39
N SER A 329 8.74 25.28 15.00
CA SER A 329 8.29 24.89 16.37
C SER A 329 9.22 25.34 17.49
N GLY A 330 10.32 26.05 17.18
CA GLY A 330 11.27 26.50 18.22
C GLY A 330 12.39 25.52 18.54
N LEU A 331 12.78 24.62 17.65
CA LEU A 331 13.80 23.58 17.86
C LEU A 331 15.20 24.11 18.20
N GLY A 332 15.50 25.39 17.99
CA GLY A 332 16.82 25.96 18.17
C GLY A 332 17.78 25.74 16.96
N PRO A 333 18.84 26.55 16.84
CA PRO A 333 19.63 26.67 15.60
C PRO A 333 20.42 25.40 15.27
N VAL A 334 20.92 24.67 16.26
CA VAL A 334 21.70 23.43 16.02
C VAL A 334 20.83 22.36 15.41
N SER A 335 19.68 22.08 16.01
CA SER A 335 18.73 21.09 15.49
C SER A 335 18.24 21.47 14.08
N VAL A 336 17.84 22.72 13.88
CA VAL A 336 17.41 23.23 12.57
C VAL A 336 18.49 23.00 11.51
N THR A 337 19.75 23.31 11.80
CA THR A 337 20.85 23.11 10.85
C THR A 337 21.08 21.63 10.54
N VAL A 338 21.14 20.76 11.54
CA VAL A 338 21.36 19.32 11.36
C VAL A 338 20.26 18.71 10.51
N PHE A 339 19.00 18.98 10.86
CA PHE A 339 17.85 18.42 10.13
C PHE A 339 17.67 19.02 8.73
N SER A 340 18.09 20.27 8.50
CA SER A 340 18.14 20.85 7.16
C SER A 340 19.16 20.13 6.28
N MET A 341 20.38 19.90 6.77
CA MET A 341 21.43 19.20 6.03
C MET A 341 21.07 17.75 5.74
N SER A 342 20.57 17.01 6.73
CA SER A 342 20.19 15.60 6.55
C SER A 342 19.02 15.47 5.57
N THR A 343 18.08 16.41 5.59
CA THR A 343 16.94 16.45 4.65
C THR A 343 17.41 16.70 3.22
N MET A 344 18.37 17.61 3.01
CA MET A 344 18.95 17.84 1.68
C MET A 344 19.65 16.58 1.15
N ALA A 345 20.32 15.82 2.02
CA ALA A 345 21.05 14.62 1.63
C ALA A 345 20.13 13.55 0.99
N ILE A 346 18.84 13.48 1.38
CA ILE A 346 17.90 12.49 0.83
C ILE A 346 17.54 12.76 -0.64
N ALA A 347 17.75 13.98 -1.12
CA ALA A 347 17.55 14.32 -2.53
C ALA A 347 18.52 13.55 -3.46
N VAL A 348 19.71 13.18 -2.97
CA VAL A 348 20.71 12.46 -3.75
C VAL A 348 20.23 11.06 -4.19
N PRO A 349 19.90 10.13 -3.29
CA PRO A 349 19.41 8.81 -3.70
C PRO A 349 18.09 8.87 -4.47
N THR A 350 17.26 9.88 -4.23
CA THR A 350 16.02 10.10 -4.97
C THR A 350 16.31 10.56 -6.41
N GLY A 351 17.20 11.52 -6.58
CA GLY A 351 17.65 12.00 -7.90
C GLY A 351 18.30 10.90 -8.72
N VAL A 352 19.09 10.03 -8.09
CA VAL A 352 19.65 8.83 -8.73
C VAL A 352 18.56 7.96 -9.36
N LYS A 353 17.44 7.72 -8.68
CA LYS A 353 16.33 6.95 -9.25
C LYS A 353 15.73 7.60 -10.50
N ILE A 354 15.47 8.91 -10.44
CA ILE A 354 14.94 9.67 -11.56
C ILE A 354 15.86 9.56 -12.77
N VAL A 355 17.17 9.77 -12.58
CA VAL A 355 18.17 9.64 -13.64
C VAL A 355 18.18 8.23 -14.22
N ASN A 356 18.14 7.19 -13.39
CA ASN A 356 18.15 5.81 -13.88
C ASN A 356 16.89 5.46 -14.70
N TRP A 357 15.70 5.96 -14.33
CA TRP A 357 14.50 5.80 -15.15
C TRP A 357 14.61 6.51 -16.49
N ILE A 358 15.13 7.74 -16.52
CA ILE A 358 15.37 8.47 -17.78
C ILE A 358 16.40 7.71 -18.63
N MET A 359 17.48 7.21 -18.06
CA MET A 359 18.51 6.44 -18.77
C MET A 359 17.99 5.07 -19.25
N THR A 360 17.01 4.49 -18.59
CA THR A 360 16.33 3.29 -19.07
C THR A 360 15.50 3.60 -20.34
N MET A 361 14.82 4.73 -20.36
CA MET A 361 14.05 5.19 -21.53
C MET A 361 14.96 5.67 -22.66
N TRP A 362 16.10 6.27 -22.34
CA TRP A 362 17.04 6.84 -23.34
C TRP A 362 17.57 5.78 -24.28
N GLY A 363 17.38 5.99 -25.57
CA GLY A 363 17.78 5.03 -26.62
C GLY A 363 16.98 3.71 -26.60
N GLY A 364 15.89 3.63 -25.85
CA GLY A 364 14.97 2.51 -25.85
C GLY A 364 13.93 2.60 -26.96
N LYS A 365 13.28 1.48 -27.27
CA LYS A 365 12.13 1.41 -28.18
C LYS A 365 10.85 1.66 -27.40
N LEU A 366 10.50 2.94 -27.21
CA LEU A 366 9.39 3.34 -26.35
C LEU A 366 8.03 2.98 -26.93
N THR A 367 7.18 2.39 -26.10
CA THR A 367 5.76 2.13 -26.40
C THR A 367 4.91 2.89 -25.38
N PHE A 368 4.12 3.86 -25.86
CA PHE A 368 3.29 4.73 -25.01
C PHE A 368 1.92 4.09 -24.72
N ALA A 369 1.93 2.89 -24.14
CA ALA A 369 0.75 2.29 -23.55
C ALA A 369 0.39 2.99 -22.23
N VAL A 370 -0.85 2.82 -21.75
CA VAL A 370 -1.33 3.54 -20.55
C VAL A 370 -0.45 3.32 -19.33
N PRO A 371 0.05 2.10 -19.00
CA PRO A 371 0.99 1.93 -17.89
C PRO A 371 2.22 2.82 -18.00
N MET A 372 2.80 2.92 -19.20
CA MET A 372 3.99 3.74 -19.47
C MET A 372 3.68 5.23 -19.36
N LEU A 373 2.52 5.67 -19.79
CA LEU A 373 2.09 7.07 -19.66
C LEU A 373 2.03 7.47 -18.17
N PHE A 374 1.42 6.65 -17.33
CA PHE A 374 1.38 6.90 -15.88
C PHE A 374 2.76 6.83 -15.23
N ALA A 375 3.64 5.95 -15.69
CA ALA A 375 5.03 5.87 -15.20
C ALA A 375 5.81 7.16 -15.54
N ILE A 376 5.69 7.67 -16.77
CA ILE A 376 6.28 8.96 -17.19
C ILE A 376 5.61 10.10 -16.40
N GLY A 377 4.30 10.02 -16.19
CA GLY A 377 3.55 10.95 -15.35
C GLY A 377 4.13 11.04 -13.95
N LEU A 378 4.40 9.90 -13.30
CA LEU A 378 5.07 9.87 -12.01
C LEU A 378 6.43 10.57 -12.08
N VAL A 379 7.30 10.18 -13.02
CA VAL A 379 8.65 10.75 -13.13
C VAL A 379 8.61 12.26 -13.26
N THR A 380 7.70 12.81 -14.08
CA THR A 380 7.58 14.25 -14.30
C THR A 380 6.99 14.99 -13.10
N GLN A 381 5.85 14.52 -12.59
CA GLN A 381 5.14 15.20 -11.50
C GLN A 381 5.92 15.11 -10.19
N PHE A 382 6.47 13.93 -9.88
CA PHE A 382 7.29 13.75 -8.69
C PHE A 382 8.57 14.60 -8.76
N THR A 383 9.17 14.81 -9.94
CA THR A 383 10.34 15.70 -10.08
C THR A 383 9.98 17.14 -9.69
N ILE A 384 8.83 17.65 -10.13
CA ILE A 384 8.33 18.99 -9.72
C ILE A 384 8.16 19.05 -8.20
N GLY A 385 7.52 18.04 -7.62
CA GLY A 385 7.34 17.93 -6.18
C GLY A 385 8.66 17.79 -5.42
N GLY A 386 9.64 17.07 -5.97
CA GLY A 386 10.98 16.93 -5.39
C GLY A 386 11.75 18.25 -5.37
N LEU A 387 11.65 19.06 -6.43
CA LEU A 387 12.26 20.39 -6.48
C LEU A 387 11.67 21.33 -5.43
N SER A 388 10.36 21.36 -5.25
CA SER A 388 9.72 22.12 -4.16
C SER A 388 10.10 21.53 -2.78
N GLY A 389 10.34 20.21 -2.67
CA GLY A 389 10.86 19.57 -1.46
C GLY A 389 12.23 20.06 -1.07
N VAL A 390 13.13 20.31 -2.04
CA VAL A 390 14.45 20.90 -1.76
C VAL A 390 14.30 22.32 -1.19
N THR A 391 13.32 23.11 -1.65
CA THR A 391 13.07 24.45 -1.07
C THR A 391 12.61 24.35 0.39
N HIS A 392 11.85 23.32 0.76
CA HIS A 392 11.46 23.05 2.16
C HIS A 392 12.62 22.49 3.01
N ALA A 393 13.58 21.78 2.42
CA ALA A 393 14.77 21.32 3.12
C ALA A 393 15.63 22.47 3.61
N VAL A 394 15.57 23.64 2.94
CA VAL A 394 16.26 24.87 3.34
C VAL A 394 15.44 25.58 4.43
N ALA A 395 15.85 25.43 5.70
CA ALA A 395 15.07 25.92 6.83
C ALA A 395 14.63 27.40 6.76
N PRO A 396 15.47 28.39 6.35
CA PRO A 396 15.01 29.78 6.15
C PRO A 396 13.91 29.90 5.10
N SER A 397 13.93 29.09 4.05
CA SER A 397 12.88 29.04 3.03
C SER A 397 11.59 28.41 3.59
N ASP A 398 11.73 27.28 4.30
CA ASP A 398 10.57 26.59 4.89
C ASP A 398 9.86 27.45 5.94
N THR A 399 10.59 28.23 6.73
CA THR A 399 9.99 29.15 7.71
C THR A 399 9.00 30.13 7.07
N GLN A 400 9.20 30.50 5.80
CA GLN A 400 8.29 31.35 5.05
C GLN A 400 7.16 30.57 4.36
N GLN A 401 7.41 29.30 4.00
CA GLN A 401 6.52 28.45 3.20
C GLN A 401 5.65 27.54 4.06
N THR A 402 6.13 27.20 5.27
CA THR A 402 5.41 26.30 6.19
C THR A 402 4.01 26.84 6.47
N ASP A 403 3.04 25.92 6.57
CA ASP A 403 1.62 26.21 6.77
C ASP A 403 0.96 27.13 5.71
N THR A 404 1.58 27.27 4.53
CA THR A 404 0.97 27.90 3.36
C THR A 404 0.49 26.87 2.33
N TYR A 405 -0.22 27.36 1.28
CA TYR A 405 -0.60 26.52 0.14
C TYR A 405 0.59 26.02 -0.69
N TYR A 406 1.79 26.57 -0.51
CA TYR A 406 3.00 26.06 -1.14
C TYR A 406 3.32 24.63 -0.67
N ILE A 407 3.20 24.37 0.64
CA ILE A 407 3.31 23.00 1.18
C ILE A 407 2.23 22.08 0.64
N VAL A 408 0.99 22.58 0.51
CA VAL A 408 -0.12 21.78 -0.06
C VAL A 408 0.18 21.39 -1.50
N ALA A 409 0.71 22.30 -2.30
CA ALA A 409 1.18 22.00 -3.66
C ALA A 409 2.28 20.94 -3.64
N HIS A 410 3.31 21.14 -2.82
CA HIS A 410 4.45 20.22 -2.72
C HIS A 410 4.00 18.78 -2.45
N PHE A 411 3.27 18.55 -1.34
CA PHE A 411 2.95 17.18 -0.97
C PHE A 411 1.95 16.51 -1.93
N HIS A 412 1.10 17.28 -2.64
CA HIS A 412 0.26 16.67 -3.67
C HIS A 412 1.05 16.30 -4.93
N TYR A 413 2.08 17.05 -5.31
CA TYR A 413 2.96 16.65 -6.41
C TYR A 413 3.75 15.38 -6.08
N VAL A 414 4.19 15.18 -4.82
CA VAL A 414 4.90 13.94 -4.45
C VAL A 414 3.94 12.79 -4.14
N LEU A 415 2.77 13.04 -3.50
CA LEU A 415 1.82 11.98 -3.14
C LEU A 415 0.89 11.64 -4.31
N PHE A 416 0.16 12.62 -4.83
CA PHE A 416 -0.77 12.37 -5.94
C PHE A 416 -0.01 12.14 -7.25
N GLY A 417 0.86 13.09 -7.63
CA GLY A 417 1.68 12.99 -8.83
C GLY A 417 2.72 11.87 -8.78
N GLY A 418 3.22 11.55 -7.59
CA GLY A 418 4.11 10.41 -7.35
C GLY A 418 3.33 9.13 -7.05
N ALA A 419 2.88 8.96 -5.80
CA ALA A 419 2.35 7.67 -5.34
C ALA A 419 1.11 7.25 -6.14
N VAL A 420 0.09 8.11 -6.31
CA VAL A 420 -1.16 7.73 -6.99
C VAL A 420 -0.90 7.43 -8.48
N PHE A 421 -0.09 8.22 -9.18
CA PHE A 421 0.25 7.91 -10.58
C PHE A 421 0.98 6.58 -10.70
N GLY A 422 1.88 6.25 -9.77
CA GLY A 422 2.53 4.94 -9.73
C GLY A 422 1.56 3.78 -9.50
N LEU A 423 0.59 3.97 -8.60
CA LEU A 423 -0.47 2.98 -8.38
C LEU A 423 -1.34 2.79 -9.64
N PHE A 424 -1.67 3.86 -10.37
CA PHE A 424 -2.39 3.76 -11.65
C PHE A 424 -1.55 3.07 -12.73
N ALA A 425 -0.23 3.32 -12.80
CA ALA A 425 0.66 2.54 -13.66
C ALA A 425 0.56 1.04 -13.34
N GLY A 426 0.58 0.67 -12.06
CA GLY A 426 0.41 -0.70 -11.57
C GLY A 426 -0.96 -1.28 -11.92
N PHE A 427 -2.06 -0.53 -11.76
CA PHE A 427 -3.38 -0.99 -12.15
C PHE A 427 -3.43 -1.38 -13.63
N TYR A 428 -3.02 -0.50 -14.53
CA TYR A 428 -3.05 -0.79 -15.97
C TYR A 428 -2.06 -1.89 -16.36
N TYR A 429 -0.89 -1.98 -15.70
CA TYR A 429 0.14 -2.98 -15.98
C TYR A 429 -0.30 -4.37 -15.57
N TRP A 430 -0.77 -4.54 -14.32
CA TRP A 430 -1.11 -5.84 -13.76
C TRP A 430 -2.58 -6.23 -13.87
N TRP A 431 -3.46 -5.34 -14.34
CA TRP A 431 -4.88 -5.66 -14.52
C TRP A 431 -5.13 -6.94 -15.35
N PRO A 432 -4.42 -7.15 -16.47
CA PRO A 432 -4.55 -8.39 -17.25
C PRO A 432 -4.24 -9.64 -16.45
N LYS A 433 -3.18 -9.58 -15.61
CA LYS A 433 -2.76 -10.68 -14.73
C LYS A 433 -3.79 -10.97 -13.65
N MET A 434 -4.38 -9.94 -13.04
CA MET A 434 -5.34 -10.09 -11.94
C MET A 434 -6.70 -10.59 -12.40
N PHE A 435 -7.15 -10.18 -13.58
CA PHE A 435 -8.54 -10.35 -14.00
C PHE A 435 -8.72 -11.00 -15.38
N GLY A 436 -7.66 -11.41 -16.06
CA GLY A 436 -7.70 -12.08 -17.37
C GLY A 436 -8.25 -11.24 -18.52
N ARG A 437 -8.36 -9.92 -18.35
CA ARG A 437 -8.80 -8.96 -19.38
C ARG A 437 -8.00 -7.69 -19.35
N GLN A 438 -7.72 -7.12 -20.52
CA GLN A 438 -7.08 -5.81 -20.64
C GLN A 438 -8.11 -4.69 -20.49
N LEU A 439 -7.77 -3.64 -19.75
CA LEU A 439 -8.53 -2.39 -19.74
C LEU A 439 -8.42 -1.70 -21.10
N SER A 440 -9.47 -0.97 -21.50
CA SER A 440 -9.46 -0.23 -22.76
C SER A 440 -8.36 0.82 -22.77
N GLU A 441 -7.47 0.71 -23.73
CA GLU A 441 -6.34 1.64 -23.92
C GLU A 441 -6.82 3.06 -24.26
N SER A 442 -7.88 3.19 -25.07
CA SER A 442 -8.44 4.50 -25.44
C SER A 442 -9.02 5.24 -24.24
N ILE A 443 -9.86 4.56 -23.42
CA ILE A 443 -10.42 5.15 -22.21
C ILE A 443 -9.30 5.45 -21.21
N GLY A 444 -8.30 4.56 -21.11
CA GLY A 444 -7.13 4.73 -20.25
C GLY A 444 -6.30 5.95 -20.59
N LYS A 445 -6.11 6.27 -21.87
CA LYS A 445 -5.41 7.50 -22.30
C LYS A 445 -6.18 8.75 -21.92
N TRP A 446 -7.50 8.77 -22.05
CA TRP A 446 -8.31 9.88 -21.57
C TRP A 446 -8.26 10.02 -20.04
N ASN A 447 -8.33 8.90 -19.30
CA ASN A 447 -8.13 8.90 -17.86
C ASN A 447 -6.78 9.55 -17.50
N PHE A 448 -5.68 9.13 -18.14
CA PHE A 448 -4.35 9.69 -17.89
C PHE A 448 -4.30 11.20 -18.15
N TRP A 449 -4.73 11.65 -19.33
CA TRP A 449 -4.62 13.06 -19.70
C TRP A 449 -5.48 13.96 -18.82
N LEU A 450 -6.70 13.55 -18.48
CA LEU A 450 -7.55 14.34 -17.57
C LEU A 450 -6.96 14.36 -16.15
N MET A 451 -6.35 13.27 -15.69
CA MET A 451 -5.66 13.28 -14.40
C MET A 451 -4.45 14.20 -14.41
N VAL A 452 -3.60 14.18 -15.44
CA VAL A 452 -2.44 15.09 -15.54
C VAL A 452 -2.87 16.54 -15.60
N ILE A 453 -3.81 16.88 -16.49
CA ILE A 453 -4.30 18.26 -16.65
C ILE A 453 -4.96 18.72 -15.36
N GLY A 454 -5.88 17.94 -14.81
CA GLY A 454 -6.61 18.28 -13.59
C GLY A 454 -5.68 18.45 -12.39
N MET A 455 -4.68 17.56 -12.25
CA MET A 455 -3.68 17.67 -11.19
C MET A 455 -2.86 18.96 -11.28
N ASN A 456 -2.32 19.28 -12.45
CA ASN A 456 -1.53 20.50 -12.63
C ASN A 456 -2.38 21.77 -12.49
N MET A 457 -3.64 21.76 -12.95
CA MET A 457 -4.57 22.86 -12.74
C MET A 457 -4.98 23.02 -11.27
N THR A 458 -5.01 21.92 -10.50
CA THR A 458 -5.37 21.98 -9.08
C THR A 458 -4.20 22.46 -8.24
N PHE A 459 -3.06 21.82 -8.34
CA PHE A 459 -1.94 21.97 -7.40
C PHE A 459 -0.84 22.92 -7.92
N GLY A 460 -0.70 23.12 -9.22
CA GLY A 460 0.23 24.10 -9.78
C GLY A 460 -0.02 25.52 -9.24
N PRO A 461 -1.24 26.05 -9.34
CA PRO A 461 -1.60 27.36 -8.80
C PRO A 461 -1.39 27.50 -7.30
N MET A 462 -1.44 26.41 -6.53
CA MET A 462 -1.24 26.46 -5.07
C MET A 462 0.19 26.85 -4.68
N HIS A 463 1.20 26.64 -5.53
CA HIS A 463 2.54 27.21 -5.32
C HIS A 463 2.47 28.75 -5.32
N ILE A 464 1.75 29.33 -6.28
CA ILE A 464 1.58 30.76 -6.40
C ILE A 464 0.78 31.31 -5.20
N LEU A 465 -0.34 30.68 -4.87
CA LEU A 465 -1.16 31.03 -3.71
C LEU A 465 -0.36 31.01 -2.40
N GLY A 466 0.50 30.00 -2.21
CA GLY A 466 1.36 29.90 -1.05
C GLY A 466 2.40 31.02 -0.98
N LEU A 467 3.06 31.36 -2.10
CA LEU A 467 4.01 32.47 -2.18
C LEU A 467 3.34 33.84 -1.99
N GLN A 468 2.04 33.95 -2.30
CA GLN A 468 1.23 35.12 -2.01
C GLN A 468 0.76 35.19 -0.55
N GLY A 469 1.09 34.18 0.28
CA GLY A 469 0.77 34.13 1.70
C GLY A 469 -0.59 33.52 2.02
N GLN A 470 -1.22 32.76 1.10
CA GLN A 470 -2.43 32.02 1.46
C GLN A 470 -2.08 30.88 2.42
N PRO A 471 -2.57 30.91 3.68
CA PRO A 471 -2.32 29.83 4.63
C PRO A 471 -3.11 28.57 4.24
N ARG A 472 -2.53 27.40 4.51
CA ARG A 472 -3.28 26.14 4.46
C ARG A 472 -4.39 26.14 5.52
N ARG A 473 -5.43 25.34 5.31
CA ARG A 473 -6.60 25.24 6.22
C ARG A 473 -7.42 26.53 6.32
N MET A 474 -7.18 27.49 5.43
CA MET A 474 -8.01 28.69 5.35
C MET A 474 -9.44 28.30 4.96
N PHE A 475 -10.39 28.59 5.84
CA PHE A 475 -11.81 28.26 5.67
C PHE A 475 -12.48 29.16 4.61
N VAL A 476 -12.19 30.47 4.63
CA VAL A 476 -12.71 31.47 3.67
C VAL A 476 -11.61 32.45 3.31
N TRP A 477 -11.70 33.02 2.13
CA TRP A 477 -10.94 34.19 1.73
C TRP A 477 -11.92 35.33 1.32
N THR A 478 -11.59 36.57 1.59
CA THR A 478 -12.45 37.72 1.37
C THR A 478 -12.13 38.39 0.05
N GLU A 479 -13.08 39.12 -0.54
CA GLU A 479 -12.85 39.94 -1.75
C GLU A 479 -11.71 40.94 -1.57
N ALA A 480 -11.56 41.54 -0.37
CA ALA A 480 -10.45 42.43 -0.04
C ALA A 480 -9.06 41.79 -0.24
N ARG A 481 -8.95 40.45 -0.14
CA ARG A 481 -7.74 39.68 -0.42
C ARG A 481 -7.69 39.16 -1.86
N ALA A 482 -8.73 39.44 -2.66
CA ALA A 482 -8.76 38.96 -4.03
C ALA A 482 -7.58 39.50 -4.85
N GLY A 483 -7.15 40.74 -4.61
CA GLY A 483 -6.05 41.38 -5.36
C GLY A 483 -6.43 41.69 -6.80
N GLU A 484 -5.51 42.24 -7.56
CA GLU A 484 -5.68 42.54 -8.98
C GLU A 484 -4.76 41.72 -9.88
N GLY A 485 -5.21 41.39 -11.10
CA GLY A 485 -4.44 40.72 -12.11
C GLY A 485 -4.02 39.27 -11.73
N LEU A 486 -2.82 38.88 -12.12
CA LEU A 486 -2.26 37.52 -11.85
C LEU A 486 -1.93 37.27 -10.37
N PHE A 487 -2.00 38.27 -9.52
CA PHE A 487 -1.77 38.19 -8.08
C PHE A 487 -3.07 38.02 -7.27
N ASN A 488 -4.16 37.66 -7.94
CA ASN A 488 -5.49 37.53 -7.36
C ASN A 488 -5.74 36.15 -6.79
N PHE A 489 -5.99 36.04 -5.48
CA PHE A 489 -6.37 34.77 -4.83
C PHE A 489 -7.58 34.12 -5.49
N GLY A 490 -8.57 34.91 -5.90
CA GLY A 490 -9.79 34.43 -6.53
C GLY A 490 -9.52 33.72 -7.85
N PHE A 491 -8.66 34.28 -8.68
CA PHE A 491 -8.30 33.67 -9.97
C PHE A 491 -7.66 32.31 -9.79
N TRP A 492 -6.63 32.19 -8.95
CA TRP A 492 -5.92 30.94 -8.74
C TRP A 492 -6.75 29.92 -7.97
N ASN A 493 -7.57 30.31 -6.99
CA ASN A 493 -8.48 29.39 -6.31
C ASN A 493 -9.55 28.82 -7.24
N ARG A 494 -10.08 29.63 -8.20
CA ARG A 494 -11.02 29.13 -9.21
C ARG A 494 -10.36 28.12 -10.14
N ILE A 495 -9.16 28.40 -10.65
CA ILE A 495 -8.41 27.45 -11.49
C ILE A 495 -8.16 26.14 -10.73
N SER A 496 -7.70 26.21 -9.47
CA SER A 496 -7.50 25.05 -8.63
C SER A 496 -8.78 24.24 -8.44
N SER A 497 -9.91 24.90 -8.25
CA SER A 497 -11.20 24.21 -8.07
C SER A 497 -11.69 23.57 -9.37
N ILE A 498 -11.60 24.28 -10.50
CA ILE A 498 -11.93 23.69 -11.82
C ILE A 498 -11.03 22.48 -12.11
N GLY A 499 -9.72 22.60 -11.82
CA GLY A 499 -8.76 21.50 -11.98
C GLY A 499 -9.19 20.26 -11.18
N SER A 500 -9.67 20.42 -9.94
CA SER A 500 -10.11 19.30 -9.11
C SER A 500 -11.32 18.56 -9.69
N PHE A 501 -12.24 19.23 -10.35
CA PHE A 501 -13.35 18.59 -11.07
C PHE A 501 -12.87 17.84 -12.31
N ILE A 502 -11.92 18.41 -13.08
CA ILE A 502 -11.31 17.74 -14.24
C ILE A 502 -10.59 16.46 -13.77
N LEU A 503 -9.84 16.55 -12.68
CA LEU A 503 -9.16 15.41 -12.05
C LEU A 503 -10.16 14.30 -11.69
N SER A 504 -11.28 14.67 -11.08
CA SER A 504 -12.34 13.72 -10.68
C SER A 504 -12.99 13.05 -11.88
N ILE A 505 -13.20 13.78 -12.99
CA ILE A 505 -13.67 13.19 -14.25
C ILE A 505 -12.65 12.15 -14.77
N GLY A 506 -11.35 12.47 -14.66
CA GLY A 506 -10.29 11.51 -14.99
C GLY A 506 -10.44 10.21 -14.20
N ILE A 507 -10.61 10.29 -12.86
CA ILE A 507 -10.82 9.12 -12.00
C ILE A 507 -12.11 8.38 -12.36
N LEU A 508 -13.20 9.09 -12.65
CA LEU A 508 -14.46 8.48 -13.08
C LEU A 508 -14.28 7.66 -14.37
N LEU A 509 -13.45 8.11 -15.31
CA LEU A 509 -13.15 7.34 -16.50
C LEU A 509 -12.45 6.01 -16.22
N PHE A 510 -11.63 5.92 -15.16
CA PHE A 510 -11.07 4.64 -14.72
C PHE A 510 -12.17 3.68 -14.27
N ILE A 511 -13.13 4.14 -13.48
CA ILE A 511 -14.29 3.35 -13.05
C ILE A 511 -15.11 2.90 -14.27
N ILE A 512 -15.36 3.81 -15.21
CA ILE A 512 -16.06 3.51 -16.46
C ILE A 512 -15.28 2.45 -17.27
N ASN A 513 -13.95 2.52 -17.31
CA ASN A 513 -13.11 1.55 -17.99
C ASN A 513 -13.23 0.15 -17.40
N ILE A 514 -13.25 0.04 -16.08
CA ILE A 514 -13.49 -1.24 -15.38
C ILE A 514 -14.85 -1.81 -15.77
N PHE A 515 -15.89 -0.99 -15.69
CA PHE A 515 -17.25 -1.40 -16.06
C PHE A 515 -17.35 -1.83 -17.53
N TYR A 516 -16.79 -1.04 -18.45
CA TYR A 516 -16.72 -1.33 -19.86
C TYR A 516 -16.02 -2.68 -20.15
N THR A 517 -14.89 -2.89 -19.45
CA THR A 517 -14.08 -4.11 -19.65
C THR A 517 -14.80 -5.36 -19.15
N HIS A 518 -15.36 -5.33 -17.95
CA HIS A 518 -15.87 -6.54 -17.29
C HIS A 518 -17.39 -6.72 -17.43
N LYS A 519 -18.20 -5.70 -17.14
CA LYS A 519 -19.65 -5.83 -17.18
C LYS A 519 -20.17 -5.86 -18.61
N MET A 520 -19.64 -4.99 -19.47
CA MET A 520 -20.00 -4.98 -20.88
C MET A 520 -19.20 -6.01 -21.72
N LYS A 521 -18.21 -6.68 -21.12
CA LYS A 521 -17.35 -7.70 -21.75
C LYS A 521 -16.62 -7.20 -23.01
N LYS A 522 -16.36 -5.90 -23.13
CA LYS A 522 -15.70 -5.28 -24.29
C LYS A 522 -14.18 -5.19 -24.17
N GLY A 523 -13.60 -5.50 -23.00
CA GLY A 523 -12.15 -5.64 -22.84
C GLY A 523 -11.64 -6.88 -23.57
N ALA A 524 -10.48 -6.78 -24.22
CA ALA A 524 -9.82 -7.93 -24.84
C ALA A 524 -9.46 -8.97 -23.77
N LEU A 525 -9.58 -10.25 -24.09
CA LEU A 525 -9.01 -11.32 -23.27
C LEU A 525 -7.49 -11.13 -23.24
N ALA A 526 -6.91 -11.28 -22.08
CA ALA A 526 -5.47 -11.17 -21.91
C ALA A 526 -4.81 -12.54 -22.18
N SER A 527 -3.67 -12.52 -22.86
CA SER A 527 -2.72 -13.63 -22.83
C SER A 527 -2.03 -13.66 -21.45
N ASN A 528 -1.29 -14.71 -21.18
CA ASN A 528 -0.52 -14.81 -19.94
C ASN A 528 0.57 -13.75 -19.83
N ASP A 529 1.12 -13.28 -20.94
CA ASP A 529 2.11 -12.19 -21.00
C ASP A 529 1.75 -11.19 -22.14
N PRO A 530 0.80 -10.27 -21.91
CA PRO A 530 0.36 -9.33 -22.95
C PRO A 530 1.37 -8.21 -23.24
N TRP A 531 2.39 -8.03 -22.39
CA TRP A 531 3.34 -6.92 -22.47
C TRP A 531 4.73 -7.34 -22.94
N ASP A 532 5.00 -8.65 -23.07
CA ASP A 532 6.33 -9.20 -23.24
C ASP A 532 7.24 -8.80 -22.08
N ALA A 533 6.79 -9.13 -20.88
CA ALA A 533 7.38 -8.73 -19.61
C ALA A 533 8.60 -9.58 -19.22
N ARG A 534 9.25 -9.21 -18.11
CA ARG A 534 10.57 -9.75 -17.76
C ARG A 534 10.59 -10.57 -16.47
N THR A 535 9.59 -10.41 -15.62
CA THR A 535 9.53 -10.91 -14.24
C THR A 535 8.61 -12.11 -14.06
N LEU A 536 8.77 -12.85 -12.94
CA LEU A 536 8.17 -14.18 -12.73
C LEU A 536 6.65 -14.20 -12.65
N GLU A 537 6.00 -13.12 -12.20
CA GLU A 537 4.53 -13.06 -12.15
C GLU A 537 3.88 -13.27 -13.51
N TRP A 538 4.62 -13.02 -14.58
CA TRP A 538 4.15 -13.24 -15.96
C TRP A 538 4.37 -14.67 -16.44
N MET A 539 5.09 -15.52 -15.66
CA MET A 539 5.22 -16.96 -15.91
C MET A 539 4.07 -17.77 -15.29
N THR A 540 2.95 -17.16 -14.97
CA THR A 540 1.75 -17.80 -14.41
C THR A 540 0.56 -17.53 -15.29
N ASP A 541 -0.52 -18.30 -15.11
CA ASP A 541 -1.81 -18.05 -15.78
C ASP A 541 -2.36 -16.66 -15.45
N SER A 542 -3.30 -16.17 -16.26
CA SER A 542 -4.00 -14.90 -16.06
C SER A 542 -5.51 -15.10 -15.94
N PRO A 543 -6.11 -15.18 -14.72
CA PRO A 543 -5.49 -15.05 -13.38
C PRO A 543 -4.64 -16.26 -12.96
N PRO A 544 -3.70 -16.08 -12.01
CA PRO A 544 -2.92 -17.18 -11.47
C PRO A 544 -3.76 -18.19 -10.68
N LYS A 545 -3.35 -19.45 -10.69
CA LYS A 545 -3.94 -20.51 -9.86
C LYS A 545 -3.83 -20.19 -8.36
N GLU A 546 -4.60 -20.89 -7.52
CA GLU A 546 -4.59 -20.66 -6.05
C GLU A 546 -3.19 -20.83 -5.47
N HIS A 547 -2.45 -21.84 -5.91
CA HIS A 547 -1.07 -22.15 -5.47
C HIS A 547 0.03 -21.45 -6.30
N ASN A 548 -0.29 -20.50 -7.16
CA ASN A 548 0.61 -19.72 -8.00
C ASN A 548 1.40 -20.54 -9.04
N PHE A 549 2.23 -21.48 -8.62
CA PHE A 549 3.17 -22.25 -9.45
C PHE A 549 2.95 -23.76 -9.27
N ASP A 550 2.71 -24.47 -10.35
CA ASP A 550 2.68 -25.92 -10.36
C ASP A 550 4.07 -26.49 -10.03
N VAL A 551 5.12 -25.86 -10.57
CA VAL A 551 6.53 -26.12 -10.27
C VAL A 551 7.20 -24.82 -9.84
N ILE A 552 7.94 -24.84 -8.73
CA ILE A 552 8.70 -23.67 -8.29
C ILE A 552 9.91 -23.49 -9.21
N PRO A 553 10.04 -22.33 -9.91
CA PRO A 553 11.09 -22.14 -10.89
C PRO A 553 12.48 -22.01 -10.25
N GLN A 554 13.50 -22.59 -10.89
CA GLN A 554 14.90 -22.31 -10.58
C GLN A 554 15.32 -20.99 -11.22
N ILE A 555 15.90 -20.07 -10.45
CA ILE A 555 16.24 -18.71 -10.87
C ILE A 555 17.76 -18.59 -11.08
N ASN A 556 18.16 -18.31 -12.30
CA ASN A 556 19.56 -18.15 -12.69
C ASN A 556 19.91 -16.69 -13.04
N HIS A 557 18.95 -15.89 -13.47
CA HIS A 557 19.11 -14.53 -13.95
C HIS A 557 18.25 -13.53 -13.18
N LEU A 558 18.54 -12.25 -13.26
CA LEU A 558 17.72 -11.17 -12.70
C LEU A 558 16.34 -11.14 -13.40
N ASP A 559 16.36 -11.13 -14.73
CA ASP A 559 15.16 -11.13 -15.58
C ASP A 559 14.92 -12.55 -16.11
N GLU A 560 14.64 -13.50 -15.21
CA GLU A 560 14.58 -14.95 -15.54
C GLU A 560 13.60 -15.22 -16.69
N PHE A 561 12.40 -14.63 -16.65
CA PHE A 561 11.41 -14.86 -17.70
C PHE A 561 11.85 -14.35 -19.07
N PHE A 562 12.55 -13.20 -19.09
CA PHE A 562 13.14 -12.70 -20.33
C PHE A 562 14.19 -13.67 -20.89
N HIS A 563 15.09 -14.15 -20.04
CA HIS A 563 16.16 -15.07 -20.46
C HIS A 563 15.67 -16.44 -20.91
N ARG A 564 14.48 -16.86 -20.46
CA ARG A 564 13.83 -18.09 -20.99
C ARG A 564 13.16 -17.89 -22.33
N LYS A 565 12.70 -16.66 -22.64
CA LYS A 565 12.09 -16.32 -23.93
C LYS A 565 13.10 -15.97 -25.01
N TYR A 566 14.23 -15.39 -24.62
CA TYR A 566 15.18 -14.75 -25.53
C TYR A 566 16.60 -15.20 -25.34
N GLU A 567 17.33 -15.45 -26.43
CA GLU A 567 18.77 -15.57 -26.44
C GLU A 567 19.40 -14.26 -26.92
N GLN A 568 20.51 -13.89 -26.25
CA GLN A 568 21.31 -12.73 -26.62
C GLN A 568 22.64 -13.18 -27.18
N ASP A 569 22.90 -12.88 -28.45
CA ASP A 569 24.20 -13.08 -29.06
C ASP A 569 25.25 -12.13 -28.42
N SER A 570 26.28 -12.70 -27.84
CA SER A 570 27.32 -11.96 -27.15
C SER A 570 28.20 -11.08 -28.06
N ALA A 571 28.30 -11.41 -29.34
CA ALA A 571 29.12 -10.69 -30.32
C ALA A 571 28.40 -9.53 -30.99
N THR A 572 27.13 -9.73 -31.34
CA THR A 572 26.29 -8.74 -32.06
C THR A 572 25.36 -7.97 -31.14
N HIS A 573 25.20 -8.41 -29.88
CA HIS A 573 24.17 -7.93 -28.94
C HIS A 573 22.75 -8.03 -29.48
N SER A 574 22.52 -8.80 -30.56
CA SER A 574 21.19 -9.06 -31.08
C SER A 574 20.43 -9.99 -30.13
N VAL A 575 19.13 -9.73 -30.00
CA VAL A 575 18.23 -10.50 -29.16
C VAL A 575 17.26 -11.24 -30.06
N THR A 576 17.23 -12.57 -29.98
CA THR A 576 16.36 -13.43 -30.79
C THR A 576 15.39 -14.17 -29.87
N GLN A 577 14.11 -14.15 -30.20
CA GLN A 577 13.12 -14.93 -29.45
C GLN A 577 13.27 -16.40 -29.80
N VAL A 578 13.48 -17.25 -28.79
CA VAL A 578 13.63 -18.71 -28.90
C VAL A 578 12.38 -19.44 -28.44
N HIS A 579 11.68 -18.91 -27.43
CA HIS A 579 10.42 -19.45 -26.94
C HIS A 579 9.37 -18.36 -26.76
N SER A 580 8.10 -18.67 -26.99
CA SER A 580 6.98 -17.86 -26.58
C SER A 580 6.75 -17.98 -25.08
N ALA A 581 5.98 -17.07 -24.51
CA ALA A 581 5.59 -17.14 -23.09
C ALA A 581 4.86 -18.44 -22.74
N ASP A 582 3.95 -18.88 -23.62
CA ASP A 582 3.16 -20.12 -23.42
C ASP A 582 4.04 -21.38 -23.52
N GLU A 583 5.06 -21.41 -24.39
CA GLU A 583 6.02 -22.51 -24.47
C GLU A 583 6.87 -22.59 -23.19
N VAL A 584 7.38 -21.45 -22.69
CA VAL A 584 8.12 -21.41 -21.41
C VAL A 584 7.26 -21.92 -20.25
N MET A 585 5.99 -21.56 -20.21
CA MET A 585 5.07 -22.02 -19.17
C MET A 585 4.74 -23.51 -19.31
N ALA A 586 4.54 -24.00 -20.55
CA ALA A 586 4.28 -25.42 -20.80
C ALA A 586 5.48 -26.29 -20.43
N GLU A 587 6.70 -25.85 -20.71
CA GLU A 587 7.94 -26.54 -20.30
C GLU A 587 8.07 -26.56 -18.78
N LEU A 588 7.86 -25.43 -18.09
CA LEU A 588 7.92 -25.36 -16.62
C LEU A 588 6.93 -26.31 -15.97
N ASN A 589 5.71 -26.40 -16.49
CA ASN A 589 4.62 -27.16 -15.90
C ASN A 589 4.52 -28.61 -16.47
N ALA A 590 5.50 -29.06 -17.24
CA ALA A 590 5.50 -30.42 -17.84
C ALA A 590 5.49 -31.53 -16.78
N HIS A 591 6.07 -31.26 -15.60
CA HIS A 591 6.15 -32.20 -14.48
C HIS A 591 5.72 -31.47 -13.20
N PRO A 592 4.40 -31.29 -12.94
CA PRO A 592 3.92 -30.59 -11.75
C PRO A 592 4.30 -31.34 -10.47
N ASP A 593 4.50 -30.59 -9.40
CA ASP A 593 4.78 -31.17 -8.08
C ASP A 593 3.57 -32.01 -7.63
N GLU A 594 3.80 -33.26 -7.21
CA GLU A 594 2.74 -34.24 -6.89
C GLU A 594 1.90 -33.82 -5.65
N HIS A 595 2.50 -33.12 -4.71
CA HIS A 595 1.85 -32.70 -3.46
C HIS A 595 2.01 -31.20 -3.19
N ILE A 596 0.99 -30.43 -3.56
CA ILE A 596 0.93 -29.00 -3.26
C ILE A 596 0.01 -28.78 -2.05
N HIS A 597 0.61 -28.50 -0.91
CA HIS A 597 -0.13 -28.19 0.32
C HIS A 597 -0.39 -26.68 0.42
N MET A 598 -1.68 -26.30 0.54
CA MET A 598 -2.10 -24.92 0.70
C MET A 598 -2.76 -24.69 2.07
N PRO A 599 -2.62 -23.46 2.65
CA PRO A 599 -3.19 -23.18 3.96
C PRO A 599 -4.72 -23.17 3.92
N SER A 600 -5.33 -23.81 4.90
CA SER A 600 -6.78 -23.92 5.03
C SER A 600 -7.43 -22.60 5.47
N ARG A 601 -8.67 -22.38 5.03
CA ARG A 601 -9.53 -21.25 5.37
C ARG A 601 -9.84 -21.18 6.86
N SER A 602 -10.18 -19.97 7.38
CA SER A 602 -10.47 -19.75 8.80
C SER A 602 -11.49 -18.64 9.02
N TYR A 603 -12.38 -18.80 10.03
CA TYR A 603 -13.30 -17.74 10.50
C TYR A 603 -12.68 -16.84 11.57
N TRP A 604 -11.62 -17.30 12.24
CA TRP A 604 -11.08 -16.61 13.42
C TRP A 604 -10.47 -15.25 13.12
N PRO A 605 -9.78 -15.03 11.98
CA PRO A 605 -9.23 -13.72 11.63
C PRO A 605 -10.26 -12.59 11.60
N ILE A 606 -11.42 -12.81 10.97
CA ILE A 606 -12.48 -11.79 10.91
C ILE A 606 -13.14 -11.57 12.29
N LEU A 607 -13.37 -12.64 13.06
CA LEU A 607 -14.02 -12.54 14.37
C LEU A 607 -13.13 -11.80 15.37
N LEU A 608 -11.82 -12.07 15.37
CA LEU A 608 -10.87 -11.35 16.21
C LEU A 608 -10.78 -9.87 15.80
N ALA A 609 -10.67 -9.58 14.51
CA ALA A 609 -10.62 -8.20 14.03
C ALA A 609 -11.90 -7.41 14.36
N LEU A 610 -13.07 -8.04 14.26
CA LEU A 610 -14.37 -7.41 14.59
C LEU A 610 -14.48 -7.05 16.09
N SER A 611 -13.82 -7.78 16.98
CA SER A 611 -13.85 -7.50 18.41
C SER A 611 -13.17 -6.16 18.79
N LEU A 612 -12.22 -5.67 17.98
CA LEU A 612 -11.45 -4.45 18.27
C LEU A 612 -12.30 -3.17 18.19
N PRO A 613 -13.12 -2.94 17.14
CA PRO A 613 -14.08 -1.82 17.13
C PRO A 613 -15.07 -1.85 18.31
N VAL A 614 -15.47 -3.04 18.75
CA VAL A 614 -16.36 -3.15 19.93
C VAL A 614 -15.70 -2.60 21.19
N ILE A 615 -14.39 -2.87 21.37
CA ILE A 615 -13.61 -2.23 22.45
C ILE A 615 -13.58 -0.71 22.22
N GLY A 616 -13.32 -0.25 21.01
CA GLY A 616 -13.28 1.18 20.66
C GLY A 616 -14.60 1.90 20.99
N TYR A 617 -15.72 1.41 20.54
CA TYR A 617 -17.04 1.96 20.91
C TYR A 617 -17.27 1.91 22.42
N GLY A 618 -16.82 0.83 23.07
CA GLY A 618 -16.89 0.69 24.51
C GLY A 618 -16.09 1.72 25.29
N LEU A 619 -14.91 2.06 24.83
CA LEU A 619 -14.07 3.11 25.41
C LEU A 619 -14.72 4.49 25.28
N ILE A 620 -15.36 4.78 24.15
CA ILE A 620 -16.01 6.07 23.88
C ILE A 620 -17.33 6.20 24.66
N TYR A 621 -18.18 5.17 24.63
CA TYR A 621 -19.57 5.33 25.07
C TYR A 621 -19.96 4.53 26.31
N ASN A 622 -19.43 3.30 26.52
CA ASN A 622 -19.93 2.42 27.57
C ASN A 622 -18.92 1.35 28.00
N ARG A 623 -18.44 1.41 29.23
CA ARG A 623 -17.46 0.46 29.79
C ARG A 623 -17.90 -1.00 29.80
N MET A 624 -19.23 -1.27 29.87
CA MET A 624 -19.76 -2.64 29.74
C MET A 624 -19.56 -3.18 28.31
N LEU A 625 -19.77 -2.33 27.29
CA LEU A 625 -19.48 -2.71 25.90
C LEU A 625 -17.98 -2.97 25.69
N MET A 626 -17.11 -2.19 26.34
CA MET A 626 -15.67 -2.45 26.33
C MET A 626 -15.37 -3.83 26.91
N ALA A 627 -15.96 -4.19 28.07
CA ALA A 627 -15.77 -5.51 28.68
C ALA A 627 -16.25 -6.64 27.77
N VAL A 628 -17.36 -6.46 27.06
CA VAL A 628 -17.83 -7.41 26.03
C VAL A 628 -16.81 -7.55 24.90
N GLY A 629 -16.27 -6.45 24.38
CA GLY A 629 -15.23 -6.48 23.34
C GLY A 629 -13.97 -7.22 23.80
N VAL A 630 -13.52 -6.98 25.04
CA VAL A 630 -12.36 -7.71 25.63
C VAL A 630 -12.67 -9.21 25.74
N ALA A 631 -13.86 -9.57 26.21
CA ALA A 631 -14.28 -10.98 26.26
C ALA A 631 -14.31 -11.62 24.87
N MET A 632 -14.77 -10.89 23.85
CA MET A 632 -14.73 -11.36 22.45
C MET A 632 -13.28 -11.59 21.97
N VAL A 633 -12.33 -10.70 22.28
CA VAL A 633 -10.91 -10.90 21.94
C VAL A 633 -10.40 -12.18 22.57
N LEU A 634 -10.61 -12.39 23.87
CA LEU A 634 -10.13 -13.58 24.59
C LEU A 634 -10.74 -14.87 24.02
N LEU A 635 -12.05 -14.88 23.75
CA LEU A 635 -12.74 -16.03 23.19
C LEU A 635 -12.29 -16.34 21.77
N THR A 636 -12.09 -15.32 20.93
CA THR A 636 -11.65 -15.50 19.53
C THR A 636 -10.19 -15.92 19.46
N MET A 637 -9.32 -15.39 20.31
CA MET A 637 -7.92 -15.84 20.43
C MET A 637 -7.85 -17.29 20.90
N PHE A 638 -8.64 -17.66 21.89
CA PHE A 638 -8.74 -19.06 22.35
C PHE A 638 -9.23 -19.98 21.23
N GLY A 639 -10.32 -19.58 20.54
CA GLY A 639 -10.85 -20.35 19.41
C GLY A 639 -9.84 -20.52 18.27
N TRP A 640 -9.10 -19.45 17.95
CA TRP A 640 -8.02 -19.53 16.94
C TRP A 640 -6.89 -20.47 17.34
N ALA A 641 -6.49 -20.44 18.63
CA ALA A 641 -5.46 -21.33 19.16
C ALA A 641 -5.90 -22.80 19.15
N MET A 642 -7.20 -23.06 19.27
CA MET A 642 -7.76 -24.43 19.25
C MET A 642 -8.11 -24.93 17.83
N GLU A 643 -8.02 -24.07 16.81
CA GLU A 643 -8.28 -24.45 15.43
C GLU A 643 -7.21 -25.42 14.91
N PRO A 644 -7.57 -26.56 14.29
CA PRO A 644 -6.60 -27.51 13.73
C PRO A 644 -5.66 -26.84 12.74
N ALA A 645 -4.43 -27.34 12.61
CA ALA A 645 -3.46 -26.79 11.66
C ALA A 645 -3.90 -27.01 10.21
N THR A 646 -4.48 -28.17 9.92
CA THR A 646 -4.94 -28.61 8.59
C THR A 646 -6.42 -28.93 8.58
N SER A 647 -7.07 -28.85 7.42
CA SER A 647 -8.44 -29.33 7.24
C SER A 647 -8.44 -30.82 7.00
N PRO A 648 -9.38 -31.58 7.59
CA PRO A 648 -9.51 -33.01 7.31
C PRO A 648 -9.81 -33.34 5.83
N ASP A 649 -10.36 -32.38 5.08
CA ASP A 649 -10.71 -32.54 3.67
C ASP A 649 -9.51 -32.30 2.74
N GLU A 650 -8.43 -31.67 3.21
CA GLU A 650 -7.22 -31.36 2.44
C GLU A 650 -6.12 -32.43 2.56
N ASP A 651 -6.18 -33.28 3.61
CA ASP A 651 -5.22 -34.36 3.84
C ASP A 651 -5.62 -35.69 3.13
N PHE A 652 -6.80 -35.71 2.50
CA PHE A 652 -7.36 -36.89 1.84
C PHE A 652 -7.90 -36.57 0.44
N ASP A 653 -7.07 -36.08 -0.45
CA ASP A 653 -7.28 -36.41 -1.85
C ASP A 653 -6.74 -37.86 -2.03
N PRO A 654 -7.62 -38.85 -2.24
CA PRO A 654 -7.13 -40.15 -2.65
C PRO A 654 -6.38 -39.91 -3.97
N PRO A 655 -5.27 -40.61 -4.21
CA PRO A 655 -4.60 -40.51 -5.50
C PRO A 655 -5.68 -40.69 -6.58
N GLU A 656 -5.78 -39.72 -7.49
CA GLU A 656 -6.67 -39.88 -8.64
C GLU A 656 -6.46 -41.25 -9.19
N SER A 657 -7.50 -42.05 -9.30
CA SER A 657 -7.46 -43.43 -9.78
C SER A 657 -7.14 -43.42 -11.28
N GLY A 658 -5.93 -42.98 -11.61
CA GLY A 658 -5.31 -43.06 -12.94
C GLY A 658 -4.62 -44.41 -13.20
N ASP A 659 -4.46 -45.26 -12.20
CA ASP A 659 -3.90 -46.56 -12.39
C ASP A 659 -4.99 -47.62 -12.67
N THR A 660 -5.57 -47.53 -13.88
CA THR A 660 -6.35 -48.63 -14.48
C THR A 660 -5.48 -49.87 -14.83
N HIS A 661 -4.18 -49.86 -14.55
CA HIS A 661 -3.28 -50.99 -14.78
C HIS A 661 -3.10 -51.98 -13.62
N ALA A 662 -3.67 -51.68 -12.43
CA ALA A 662 -3.55 -52.60 -11.29
C ALA A 662 -4.66 -53.67 -11.18
N LYS A 663 -5.57 -53.79 -12.15
CA LYS A 663 -6.68 -54.77 -12.15
C LYS A 663 -6.44 -56.05 -12.98
N GLU A 664 -5.27 -56.26 -13.53
CA GLU A 664 -4.99 -57.45 -14.34
C GLU A 664 -3.92 -58.38 -13.79
N LEU A 665 -3.80 -58.54 -12.49
CA LEU A 665 -2.95 -59.60 -11.92
C LEU A 665 -3.62 -60.26 -10.71
N VAL A 666 -4.78 -60.90 -10.93
CA VAL A 666 -5.25 -62.00 -10.07
C VAL A 666 -5.32 -63.24 -10.96
N PRO A 667 -4.40 -64.21 -10.83
CA PRO A 667 -4.53 -65.48 -11.55
C PRO A 667 -5.68 -66.27 -10.92
N HIS A 668 -6.61 -66.69 -11.74
CA HIS A 668 -7.54 -67.73 -11.39
C HIS A 668 -6.77 -69.06 -11.22
N GLY A 669 -6.78 -69.62 -10.02
CA GLY A 669 -6.36 -70.91 -9.68
C GLY A 669 -7.05 -71.38 -8.42
#